data_d26dbbc7e62fc28e948528b650d5b7e7
#
_entry.id   d26dbbc7e62fc28e948528b650d5b7e7
#
_cell.length_a   1.000
_cell.length_b   1.000
_cell.length_c   1.000
_cell.angle_alpha   90.00
_cell.angle_beta   90.00
_cell.angle_gamma   90.00
#
_symmetry.space_group_name_H-M   'P 1'
#
loop_
_entity.id
_entity.type
_entity.pdbx_description
1 polymer ?
#
loop_
_entity_poly.entity_id
_entity_poly.type
_entity_poly.pdbx_seq_one_letter_code
_entity_poly.pdbx_strand_id
1 'polypeptide(L)'
;MGDTDKKTTEDSSSYNETNIKILEGLEAVRKRPGMYIGDTSDGSGLHHLVYEVVDNSIDEAMVGYAKNIFVTIHIDNSVSVIDDGRGIPTAVKFDDKHDPKRSAAEIALTELHAGGKFDDNGYKISGGLHGVGVSCVNALASWLELVVHRDGRSKSLRFEHGFVVNREIETVPDPVTGKPVRISPMKDLGPTTKRGTEVHFLPDPEIFIPITEFNYDTLLTRLRELSYLNSGVDIELTDERTAKHVRLESEGGVRSFVLFKNTTRSPIHKDPIYIQKTVMQKSAKDSSKEIPVYVEVAFQWNDSYNESLAAYTNNIPQRDGGTHVTGLRNAMTQVFKSYIANNDILKKSDKFEISGEDMREGLTCVLSVKVPQPSFSSQTKDKLVTSEVQPAVYSAVSEGLSNYLEEHPDQAKDICNKIVGAARAREAARKAREVTRKQIFGGGLPGKLADCSSKDPAASEVFLVEGDSAGGSAKTGRDREFQAILPLRGKILNVEKASVDKLLDSEQIKTLVLALGTQLKNDFSLEKLRYHRIILMTDADVDGAHIRTLLLTFFYRQMPQLIEGGHVYIAQPPLYGIFTGGRDKNNVEKKIYIKDDDEMARYLLDIALKDAALYQSEEDFNAGISIRGTELEKLITDFEHSKATIDRLCQVIDRAALLAISSGVSVNLDDEQKARQSALDLSGEMRDPEITTQAEFNTAKQCWHICVSHHIYGNTHHTYIEPEFLRSKDYAVLTQAASVLKGLIQDGARIVRGDASQSIKNFGEAVHWLLAQAESGVRKQRYKGLGEMNSEELFETTMNPQTRRLLRVRLEDASKADDIFSMLMGDEVEPRRAFIEENALFATNIDI
;
A
#
# COMPACT_ATOMS: atom_id res chain seq x y z
N MET A 1 -41.61 33.99 45.66
CA MET A 1 -41.82 34.23 44.23
C MET A 1 -40.46 34.07 43.55
N GLY A 2 -40.17 32.96 43.07
CA GLY A 2 -38.95 32.59 42.40
C GLY A 2 -39.32 31.78 41.19
N ASP A 3 -39.06 32.34 40.01
CA ASP A 3 -39.18 31.67 38.73
C ASP A 3 -38.04 30.73 38.54
N THR A 4 -38.35 29.46 38.36
CA THR A 4 -37.42 28.42 38.01
C THR A 4 -37.50 28.18 36.50
N ASP A 5 -36.49 28.66 35.80
CA ASP A 5 -36.22 28.32 34.40
C ASP A 5 -36.05 26.82 34.24
N LYS A 6 -37.03 26.18 33.64
CA LYS A 6 -36.92 24.83 33.06
C LYS A 6 -36.15 24.89 31.74
N LYS A 7 -34.87 24.51 31.75
CA LYS A 7 -34.18 24.08 30.54
C LYS A 7 -34.84 22.80 30.05
N THR A 8 -35.56 22.89 28.96
CA THR A 8 -36.01 21.75 28.14
C THR A 8 -34.78 21.10 27.54
N THR A 9 -34.47 19.91 28.02
CA THR A 9 -33.58 18.97 27.30
C THR A 9 -34.33 18.51 26.09
N GLU A 10 -33.82 18.91 24.89
CA GLU A 10 -34.24 18.34 23.62
C GLU A 10 -33.90 16.86 23.61
N ASP A 11 -34.93 16.05 23.47
CA ASP A 11 -34.89 14.60 23.38
C ASP A 11 -34.35 14.22 22.00
N SER A 12 -33.08 13.80 21.92
CA SER A 12 -32.35 13.49 20.70
C SER A 12 -32.69 12.12 20.09
N SER A 13 -33.82 11.53 20.37
CA SER A 13 -34.17 10.16 19.97
C SER A 13 -35.51 9.99 19.23
N SER A 14 -35.95 10.96 18.47
CA SER A 14 -37.09 10.71 17.55
C SER A 14 -36.57 10.35 16.15
N TYR A 15 -36.36 9.03 15.91
CA TYR A 15 -36.23 8.50 14.56
C TYR A 15 -37.63 8.57 13.91
N ASN A 16 -37.74 9.43 12.91
CA ASN A 16 -38.99 9.65 12.16
C ASN A 16 -38.72 9.74 10.64
N GLU A 17 -39.78 9.95 9.86
CA GLU A 17 -39.70 10.02 8.39
C GLU A 17 -38.76 11.12 7.88
N THR A 18 -38.52 12.15 8.63
CA THR A 18 -37.59 13.24 8.24
C THR A 18 -36.13 12.83 8.35
N ASN A 19 -35.83 11.74 9.07
CA ASN A 19 -34.49 11.19 9.23
C ASN A 19 -34.10 10.25 8.08
N ILE A 20 -35.08 9.88 7.25
CA ILE A 20 -34.84 9.07 6.03
C ILE A 20 -34.47 10.02 4.90
N LYS A 21 -33.16 10.02 4.53
CA LYS A 21 -32.67 10.78 3.39
C LYS A 21 -32.44 9.87 2.21
N ILE A 22 -32.95 10.22 1.06
CA ILE A 22 -32.63 9.55 -0.21
C ILE A 22 -31.40 10.25 -0.75
N LEU A 23 -30.33 9.48 -0.94
CA LEU A 23 -29.11 9.94 -1.62
C LEU A 23 -29.16 9.41 -3.04
N GLU A 24 -29.04 10.29 -4.02
CA GLU A 24 -29.09 9.93 -5.43
C GLU A 24 -27.67 9.90 -6.04
N GLY A 25 -27.43 8.93 -6.92
CA GLY A 25 -26.23 8.86 -7.76
C GLY A 25 -24.92 8.90 -6.98
N LEU A 26 -24.02 9.77 -7.41
CA LEU A 26 -22.63 9.87 -6.89
C LEU A 26 -22.52 10.45 -5.48
N GLU A 27 -23.53 11.17 -4.98
CA GLU A 27 -23.55 11.67 -3.62
C GLU A 27 -23.50 10.54 -2.57
N ALA A 28 -24.15 9.42 -2.87
CA ALA A 28 -24.13 8.24 -2.02
C ALA A 28 -22.71 7.65 -1.89
N VAL A 29 -21.95 7.65 -2.98
CA VAL A 29 -20.56 7.20 -3.02
C VAL A 29 -19.66 8.10 -2.15
N ARG A 30 -19.73 9.42 -2.34
CA ARG A 30 -18.95 10.38 -1.56
C ARG A 30 -19.23 10.30 -0.06
N LYS A 31 -20.49 10.04 0.32
CA LYS A 31 -20.89 9.96 1.73
C LYS A 31 -20.44 8.65 2.41
N ARG A 32 -20.35 7.56 1.67
CA ARG A 32 -19.93 6.25 2.18
C ARG A 32 -18.96 5.55 1.24
N PRO A 33 -17.77 6.12 1.01
CA PRO A 33 -16.79 5.58 0.04
C PRO A 33 -16.36 4.16 0.39
N GLY A 34 -16.25 3.83 1.67
CA GLY A 34 -15.84 2.50 2.14
C GLY A 34 -16.72 1.34 1.67
N MET A 35 -17.97 1.60 1.27
CA MET A 35 -18.85 0.57 0.69
C MET A 35 -18.46 0.19 -0.75
N TYR A 36 -17.76 1.06 -1.47
CA TYR A 36 -17.46 0.91 -2.90
C TYR A 36 -15.99 0.59 -3.18
N ILE A 37 -15.08 1.22 -2.43
CA ILE A 37 -13.63 1.14 -2.68
C ILE A 37 -12.82 0.59 -1.51
N GLY A 38 -13.47 0.22 -0.40
CA GLY A 38 -12.77 -0.23 0.82
C GLY A 38 -12.33 0.91 1.74
N ASP A 39 -11.35 0.68 2.59
CA ASP A 39 -10.90 1.63 3.61
C ASP A 39 -10.23 2.86 2.99
N THR A 40 -10.69 4.06 3.36
CA THR A 40 -10.13 5.33 2.89
C THR A 40 -9.00 5.87 3.77
N SER A 41 -8.75 5.23 4.92
CA SER A 41 -7.78 5.69 5.92
C SER A 41 -6.44 4.96 5.87
N ASP A 42 -6.39 3.77 5.27
CA ASP A 42 -5.17 2.94 5.20
C ASP A 42 -4.47 2.96 3.83
N GLY A 43 -4.99 3.74 2.88
CA GLY A 43 -4.48 3.86 1.52
C GLY A 43 -4.98 2.79 0.54
N SER A 44 -5.62 1.71 1.00
CA SER A 44 -6.13 0.65 0.11
C SER A 44 -7.20 1.18 -0.84
N GLY A 45 -8.17 1.94 -0.33
CA GLY A 45 -9.20 2.58 -1.14
C GLY A 45 -8.66 3.59 -2.15
N LEU A 46 -7.58 4.30 -1.80
CA LEU A 46 -6.90 5.23 -2.71
C LEU A 46 -6.36 4.50 -3.95
N HIS A 47 -5.61 3.41 -3.74
CA HIS A 47 -5.06 2.61 -4.84
C HIS A 47 -6.15 1.89 -5.64
N HIS A 48 -7.27 1.56 -5.00
CA HIS A 48 -8.41 0.92 -5.66
C HIS A 48 -9.01 1.79 -6.78
N LEU A 49 -8.93 3.13 -6.66
CA LEU A 49 -9.35 4.03 -7.74
C LEU A 49 -8.57 3.74 -9.04
N VAL A 50 -7.25 3.54 -8.94
CA VAL A 50 -6.41 3.21 -10.10
C VAL A 50 -6.78 1.83 -10.64
N TYR A 51 -7.02 0.85 -9.76
CA TYR A 51 -7.39 -0.50 -10.17
C TYR A 51 -8.70 -0.52 -10.96
N GLU A 52 -9.71 0.25 -10.56
CA GLU A 52 -10.98 0.31 -11.29
C GLU A 52 -10.85 0.89 -12.71
N VAL A 53 -9.92 1.83 -12.91
CA VAL A 53 -9.65 2.37 -14.27
C VAL A 53 -8.83 1.38 -15.09
N VAL A 54 -7.77 0.81 -14.51
CA VAL A 54 -6.90 -0.18 -15.18
C VAL A 54 -7.69 -1.45 -15.54
N ASP A 55 -8.58 -1.94 -14.65
CA ASP A 55 -9.42 -3.11 -14.92
C ASP A 55 -10.34 -2.90 -16.12
N ASN A 56 -10.78 -1.67 -16.42
CA ASN A 56 -11.51 -1.36 -17.66
C ASN A 56 -10.63 -1.49 -18.90
N SER A 57 -9.38 -1.04 -18.83
CA SER A 57 -8.39 -1.21 -19.92
C SER A 57 -8.04 -2.69 -20.12
N ILE A 58 -7.92 -3.45 -19.06
CA ILE A 58 -7.72 -4.91 -19.10
C ILE A 58 -8.95 -5.64 -19.68
N ASP A 59 -10.17 -5.18 -19.39
CA ASP A 59 -11.37 -5.74 -20.02
C ASP A 59 -11.37 -5.54 -21.54
N GLU A 60 -10.89 -4.42 -22.07
CA GLU A 60 -10.64 -4.19 -23.48
C GLU A 60 -9.55 -5.14 -24.05
N ALA A 61 -8.50 -5.40 -23.25
CA ALA A 61 -7.43 -6.32 -23.62
C ALA A 61 -7.92 -7.77 -23.65
N MET A 62 -8.76 -8.20 -22.70
CA MET A 62 -9.33 -9.55 -22.69
C MET A 62 -10.20 -9.86 -23.92
N VAL A 63 -10.81 -8.83 -24.51
CA VAL A 63 -11.59 -8.95 -25.76
C VAL A 63 -10.68 -8.78 -26.99
N GLY A 64 -9.40 -8.48 -26.80
CA GLY A 64 -8.38 -8.39 -27.87
C GLY A 64 -8.29 -7.03 -28.56
N TYR A 65 -8.87 -5.98 -27.98
CA TYR A 65 -8.85 -4.63 -28.55
C TYR A 65 -7.71 -3.75 -28.02
N ALA A 66 -7.35 -3.87 -26.74
CA ALA A 66 -6.21 -3.17 -26.17
C ALA A 66 -4.97 -4.07 -26.09
N LYS A 67 -3.79 -3.49 -26.29
CA LYS A 67 -2.49 -4.15 -26.13
C LYS A 67 -1.54 -3.36 -25.25
N ASN A 68 -1.66 -2.04 -25.23
CA ASN A 68 -0.79 -1.16 -24.49
C ASN A 68 -1.62 -0.38 -23.46
N ILE A 69 -1.13 -0.37 -22.23
CA ILE A 69 -1.73 0.36 -21.10
C ILE A 69 -0.62 1.16 -20.42
N PHE A 70 -0.82 2.47 -20.32
CA PHE A 70 0.12 3.38 -19.68
C PHE A 70 -0.49 3.93 -18.41
N VAL A 71 0.19 3.76 -17.29
CA VAL A 71 -0.20 4.27 -15.98
C VAL A 71 0.87 5.24 -15.50
N THR A 72 0.51 6.48 -15.26
CA THR A 72 1.45 7.51 -14.80
C THR A 72 0.97 8.14 -13.51
N ILE A 73 1.80 8.12 -12.49
CA ILE A 73 1.63 8.94 -11.28
C ILE A 73 2.34 10.25 -11.55
N HIS A 74 1.59 11.33 -11.65
CA HIS A 74 2.14 12.65 -11.94
C HIS A 74 2.71 13.32 -10.70
N ILE A 75 3.51 14.37 -10.90
CA ILE A 75 4.19 15.07 -9.83
C ILE A 75 3.20 15.74 -8.84
N ASP A 76 1.99 16.09 -9.29
CA ASP A 76 0.91 16.64 -8.47
C ASP A 76 0.09 15.56 -7.73
N ASN A 77 0.53 14.29 -7.81
CA ASN A 77 -0.16 13.11 -7.29
C ASN A 77 -1.49 12.80 -7.98
N SER A 78 -1.77 13.36 -9.16
CA SER A 78 -2.81 12.85 -10.05
C SER A 78 -2.33 11.57 -10.75
N VAL A 79 -3.26 10.78 -11.27
CA VAL A 79 -2.94 9.56 -12.02
C VAL A 79 -3.64 9.58 -13.37
N SER A 80 -2.90 9.28 -14.43
CA SER A 80 -3.45 9.01 -15.74
C SER A 80 -3.34 7.53 -16.11
N VAL A 81 -4.39 7.00 -16.71
CA VAL A 81 -4.43 5.65 -17.31
C VAL A 81 -4.88 5.80 -18.75
N ILE A 82 -4.05 5.31 -19.66
CA ILE A 82 -4.26 5.40 -21.11
C ILE A 82 -4.25 4.00 -21.70
N ASP A 83 -5.26 3.65 -22.51
CA ASP A 83 -5.29 2.41 -23.27
C ASP A 83 -5.46 2.66 -24.77
N ASP A 84 -5.09 1.67 -25.58
CA ASP A 84 -5.28 1.67 -27.03
C ASP A 84 -6.52 0.84 -27.48
N GLY A 85 -7.51 0.67 -26.59
CA GLY A 85 -8.75 -0.06 -26.81
C GLY A 85 -9.71 0.59 -27.82
N ARG A 86 -10.99 0.20 -27.80
CA ARG A 86 -12.01 0.77 -28.70
C ARG A 86 -12.42 2.20 -28.36
N GLY A 87 -12.13 2.66 -27.15
CA GLY A 87 -12.67 3.89 -26.58
C GLY A 87 -14.15 3.79 -26.17
N ILE A 88 -14.52 4.46 -25.10
CA ILE A 88 -15.91 4.52 -24.61
C ILE A 88 -16.81 5.16 -25.68
N PRO A 89 -18.05 4.69 -25.90
CA PRO A 89 -18.98 5.33 -26.85
C PRO A 89 -19.24 6.80 -26.51
N THR A 90 -19.07 7.69 -27.49
CA THR A 90 -19.16 9.16 -27.31
C THR A 90 -20.45 9.78 -27.82
N ALA A 91 -21.30 8.98 -28.46
CA ALA A 91 -22.56 9.46 -29.01
C ALA A 91 -23.56 9.86 -27.91
N VAL A 92 -24.39 10.85 -28.19
CA VAL A 92 -25.49 11.26 -27.31
C VAL A 92 -26.56 10.19 -27.28
N LYS A 93 -27.02 9.82 -26.07
CA LYS A 93 -28.18 8.93 -25.89
C LYS A 93 -29.50 9.68 -25.89
N PHE A 94 -30.22 9.61 -27.00
CA PHE A 94 -31.52 10.31 -27.14
C PHE A 94 -32.64 9.73 -26.26
N ASP A 95 -32.49 8.49 -25.80
CA ASP A 95 -33.37 7.82 -24.84
C ASP A 95 -33.02 8.14 -23.37
N ASP A 96 -32.00 8.96 -23.10
CA ASP A 96 -31.67 9.39 -21.74
C ASP A 96 -32.83 10.10 -21.08
N LYS A 97 -33.03 9.89 -19.78
CA LYS A 97 -34.13 10.51 -19.01
C LYS A 97 -33.90 11.99 -18.71
N HIS A 98 -32.64 12.43 -18.76
CA HIS A 98 -32.25 13.80 -18.39
C HIS A 98 -32.45 14.82 -19.52
N ASP A 99 -32.50 16.07 -19.17
CA ASP A 99 -32.47 17.20 -20.06
C ASP A 99 -31.38 18.19 -19.58
N PRO A 100 -30.32 18.42 -20.36
CA PRO A 100 -30.06 17.92 -21.72
C PRO A 100 -29.76 16.43 -21.77
N LYS A 101 -29.99 15.79 -22.93
CA LYS A 101 -29.60 14.40 -23.21
C LYS A 101 -28.08 14.29 -23.22
N ARG A 102 -27.53 13.34 -22.46
CA ARG A 102 -26.09 13.17 -22.21
C ARG A 102 -25.47 12.23 -23.22
N SER A 103 -24.13 12.31 -23.34
CA SER A 103 -23.35 11.32 -24.08
C SER A 103 -23.29 9.98 -23.28
N ALA A 104 -23.09 8.88 -24.00
CA ALA A 104 -22.93 7.57 -23.36
C ALA A 104 -21.73 7.52 -22.40
N ALA A 105 -20.64 8.23 -22.75
CA ALA A 105 -19.48 8.37 -21.88
C ALA A 105 -19.80 9.13 -20.58
N GLU A 106 -20.56 10.23 -20.66
CA GLU A 106 -21.00 10.95 -19.47
C GLU A 106 -21.86 10.08 -18.56
N ILE A 107 -22.82 9.34 -19.13
CA ILE A 107 -23.69 8.43 -18.38
C ILE A 107 -22.86 7.36 -17.66
N ALA A 108 -21.85 6.77 -18.32
CA ALA A 108 -20.98 5.76 -17.73
C ALA A 108 -20.14 6.27 -16.54
N LEU A 109 -19.83 7.57 -16.50
CA LEU A 109 -19.06 8.19 -15.41
C LEU A 109 -19.92 8.85 -14.32
N THR A 110 -21.22 9.08 -14.56
CA THR A 110 -22.08 9.80 -13.63
C THR A 110 -23.24 8.99 -13.06
N GLU A 111 -23.57 7.86 -13.69
CA GLU A 111 -24.65 6.99 -13.21
C GLU A 111 -24.08 5.71 -12.63
N LEU A 112 -24.59 5.31 -11.46
CA LEU A 112 -24.31 3.98 -10.90
C LEU A 112 -25.10 2.93 -11.67
N HIS A 113 -24.51 1.76 -11.86
CA HIS A 113 -25.10 0.66 -12.61
C HIS A 113 -25.36 0.99 -14.09
N ALA A 114 -24.54 1.86 -14.66
CA ALA A 114 -24.55 2.16 -16.10
C ALA A 114 -23.28 1.59 -16.76
N GLY A 115 -23.42 1.01 -17.94
CA GLY A 115 -22.26 0.50 -18.70
C GLY A 115 -22.61 -0.56 -19.73
N GLY A 116 -21.72 -0.75 -20.70
CA GLY A 116 -21.87 -1.76 -21.77
C GLY A 116 -21.62 -3.22 -21.35
N LYS A 117 -21.30 -3.46 -20.08
CA LYS A 117 -20.98 -4.80 -19.54
C LYS A 117 -22.22 -5.56 -19.04
N PHE A 118 -23.39 -4.93 -19.06
CA PHE A 118 -24.68 -5.58 -18.75
C PHE A 118 -25.27 -6.35 -19.93
N ASP A 119 -24.76 -6.13 -21.15
CA ASP A 119 -25.22 -6.81 -22.35
C ASP A 119 -24.16 -7.84 -22.80
N ASP A 120 -24.56 -9.11 -22.94
CA ASP A 120 -23.70 -10.24 -23.33
C ASP A 120 -23.04 -10.09 -24.70
N ASN A 121 -23.49 -9.12 -25.50
CA ASN A 121 -22.97 -8.86 -26.85
C ASN A 121 -21.64 -8.08 -26.87
N GLY A 122 -21.34 -7.33 -25.81
CA GLY A 122 -20.14 -6.46 -25.74
C GLY A 122 -18.94 -7.11 -25.05
N TYR A 123 -19.16 -7.78 -23.95
CA TYR A 123 -18.14 -8.42 -23.10
C TYR A 123 -18.66 -9.74 -22.57
N LYS A 124 -18.18 -10.86 -23.11
CA LYS A 124 -18.53 -12.20 -22.62
C LYS A 124 -17.91 -12.51 -21.25
N ILE A 125 -16.74 -11.95 -20.99
CA ILE A 125 -15.99 -12.09 -19.75
C ILE A 125 -15.45 -10.72 -19.41
N SER A 126 -15.67 -10.25 -18.18
CA SER A 126 -15.13 -8.99 -17.67
C SER A 126 -14.85 -9.07 -16.17
N GLY A 127 -13.94 -8.27 -15.68
CA GLY A 127 -13.70 -8.05 -14.24
C GLY A 127 -14.73 -7.09 -13.65
N GLY A 128 -15.14 -6.08 -14.40
CA GLY A 128 -16.15 -5.10 -14.01
C GLY A 128 -17.56 -5.61 -14.20
N LEU A 129 -18.24 -6.01 -13.11
CA LEU A 129 -19.57 -6.64 -13.17
C LEU A 129 -20.72 -5.70 -12.81
N HIS A 130 -20.46 -4.65 -12.03
CA HIS A 130 -21.53 -3.85 -11.40
C HIS A 130 -21.76 -2.51 -12.08
N GLY A 131 -20.91 -2.09 -13.04
CA GLY A 131 -21.03 -0.80 -13.72
C GLY A 131 -20.93 0.41 -12.77
N VAL A 132 -20.08 0.31 -11.74
CA VAL A 132 -19.91 1.36 -10.73
C VAL A 132 -18.47 1.84 -10.59
N GLY A 133 -17.46 1.12 -11.11
CA GLY A 133 -16.06 1.39 -10.86
C GLY A 133 -15.62 2.80 -11.25
N VAL A 134 -15.69 3.14 -12.53
CA VAL A 134 -15.25 4.46 -13.00
C VAL A 134 -16.14 5.60 -12.50
N SER A 135 -17.42 5.36 -12.23
CA SER A 135 -18.29 6.37 -11.62
C SER A 135 -17.93 6.62 -10.15
N CYS A 136 -17.42 5.60 -9.42
CA CYS A 136 -16.85 5.79 -8.10
C CYS A 136 -15.56 6.60 -8.14
N VAL A 137 -14.67 6.34 -9.12
CA VAL A 137 -13.45 7.16 -9.30
C VAL A 137 -13.81 8.61 -9.52
N ASN A 138 -14.77 8.89 -10.42
CA ASN A 138 -15.25 10.23 -10.70
C ASN A 138 -15.85 10.91 -9.45
N ALA A 139 -16.67 10.19 -8.68
CA ALA A 139 -17.27 10.70 -7.45
C ALA A 139 -16.25 11.07 -6.38
N LEU A 140 -15.13 10.31 -6.28
CA LEU A 140 -14.13 10.42 -5.22
C LEU A 140 -12.88 11.21 -5.65
N ALA A 141 -12.89 11.77 -6.85
CA ALA A 141 -11.86 12.66 -7.35
C ALA A 141 -12.23 14.14 -7.13
N SER A 142 -11.23 14.98 -6.84
CA SER A 142 -11.38 16.44 -6.89
C SER A 142 -11.72 16.88 -8.31
N TRP A 143 -11.03 16.29 -9.28
CA TRP A 143 -11.35 16.45 -10.69
C TRP A 143 -10.99 15.18 -11.46
N LEU A 144 -11.68 14.97 -12.58
CA LEU A 144 -11.40 13.91 -13.54
C LEU A 144 -11.54 14.44 -14.95
N GLU A 145 -10.59 14.13 -15.82
CA GLU A 145 -10.62 14.40 -17.24
C GLU A 145 -10.67 13.08 -18.01
N LEU A 146 -11.65 12.95 -18.88
CA LEU A 146 -11.84 11.85 -19.79
C LEU A 146 -11.55 12.31 -21.21
N VAL A 147 -10.61 11.66 -21.90
CA VAL A 147 -10.39 11.83 -23.34
C VAL A 147 -10.64 10.50 -24.04
N VAL A 148 -11.45 10.52 -25.07
CA VAL A 148 -11.79 9.33 -25.86
C VAL A 148 -11.39 9.52 -27.31
N HIS A 149 -10.59 8.60 -27.81
CA HIS A 149 -10.13 8.53 -29.22
C HIS A 149 -10.91 7.45 -29.95
N ARG A 150 -11.96 7.86 -30.68
CA ARG A 150 -12.86 6.94 -31.35
C ARG A 150 -13.40 7.51 -32.67
N ASP A 151 -13.60 6.65 -33.66
CA ASP A 151 -14.18 7.01 -34.95
C ASP A 151 -13.45 8.16 -35.67
N GLY A 152 -12.09 8.20 -35.49
CA GLY A 152 -11.21 9.21 -36.11
C GLY A 152 -11.25 10.59 -35.44
N ARG A 153 -11.87 10.72 -34.26
CA ARG A 153 -11.94 11.99 -33.52
C ARG A 153 -11.60 11.80 -32.05
N SER A 154 -10.99 12.80 -31.46
CA SER A 154 -10.79 12.92 -30.01
C SER A 154 -11.89 13.77 -29.41
N LYS A 155 -12.46 13.31 -28.29
CA LYS A 155 -13.47 14.05 -27.56
C LYS A 155 -13.17 14.01 -26.08
N SER A 156 -13.50 15.09 -25.35
CA SER A 156 -13.23 15.20 -23.92
C SER A 156 -14.45 15.59 -23.09
N LEU A 157 -14.39 15.19 -21.81
CA LEU A 157 -15.24 15.66 -20.72
C LEU A 157 -14.36 15.92 -19.50
N ARG A 158 -14.69 16.99 -18.77
CA ARG A 158 -14.06 17.28 -17.49
C ARG A 158 -15.11 17.31 -16.39
N PHE A 159 -14.75 16.72 -15.26
CA PHE A 159 -15.59 16.61 -14.08
C PHE A 159 -14.90 17.22 -12.88
N GLU A 160 -15.67 17.79 -11.96
CA GLU A 160 -15.23 18.20 -10.63
C GLU A 160 -16.19 17.62 -9.61
N HIS A 161 -15.65 16.89 -8.62
CA HIS A 161 -16.41 16.17 -7.60
C HIS A 161 -17.58 15.33 -8.16
N GLY A 162 -17.36 14.72 -9.34
CA GLY A 162 -18.37 13.90 -10.02
C GLY A 162 -19.29 14.61 -11.00
N PHE A 163 -19.26 15.93 -11.07
CA PHE A 163 -20.14 16.73 -11.95
C PHE A 163 -19.40 17.27 -13.16
N VAL A 164 -20.05 17.22 -14.34
CA VAL A 164 -19.49 17.79 -15.58
C VAL A 164 -19.39 19.30 -15.44
N VAL A 165 -18.19 19.84 -15.70
CA VAL A 165 -17.95 21.30 -15.75
C VAL A 165 -17.86 21.78 -17.19
N ASN A 166 -18.18 23.06 -17.42
CA ASN A 166 -18.15 23.74 -18.76
C ASN A 166 -18.96 22.96 -19.81
N ARG A 167 -20.17 22.53 -19.43
CA ARG A 167 -21.11 21.80 -20.28
C ARG A 167 -21.53 22.62 -21.51
N GLU A 168 -21.28 22.07 -22.70
CA GLU A 168 -21.83 22.60 -23.95
C GLU A 168 -23.23 22.04 -24.14
N ILE A 169 -24.18 22.90 -24.48
CA ILE A 169 -25.59 22.51 -24.70
C ILE A 169 -26.02 22.97 -26.10
N GLU A 170 -26.49 22.03 -26.89
CA GLU A 170 -26.98 22.24 -28.23
C GLU A 170 -28.45 21.82 -28.32
N THR A 171 -29.22 22.43 -29.27
CA THR A 171 -30.57 21.99 -29.57
C THR A 171 -30.58 21.38 -30.95
N VAL A 172 -30.92 20.10 -31.03
CA VAL A 172 -30.97 19.34 -32.30
C VAL A 172 -32.34 18.68 -32.47
N PRO A 173 -32.74 18.31 -33.68
CA PRO A 173 -33.95 17.51 -33.88
C PRO A 173 -33.69 16.06 -33.36
N ASP A 174 -34.62 15.55 -32.60
CA ASP A 174 -34.61 14.15 -32.16
C ASP A 174 -34.72 13.24 -33.39
N PRO A 175 -33.83 12.23 -33.53
CA PRO A 175 -33.78 11.41 -34.74
C PRO A 175 -35.02 10.53 -34.96
N VAL A 176 -35.83 10.29 -33.92
CA VAL A 176 -37.04 9.46 -33.99
C VAL A 176 -38.30 10.31 -34.12
N THR A 177 -38.40 11.39 -33.33
CA THR A 177 -39.62 12.17 -33.23
C THR A 177 -39.58 13.48 -34.05
N GLY A 178 -38.39 13.92 -34.51
CA GLY A 178 -38.16 15.18 -35.22
C GLY A 178 -38.32 16.42 -34.35
N LYS A 179 -38.67 16.28 -33.06
CA LYS A 179 -38.86 17.46 -32.17
C LYS A 179 -37.51 17.99 -31.69
N PRO A 180 -37.43 19.31 -31.45
CA PRO A 180 -36.19 19.86 -30.88
C PRO A 180 -35.92 19.31 -29.48
N VAL A 181 -34.71 18.83 -29.26
CA VAL A 181 -34.22 18.25 -27.99
C VAL A 181 -32.90 18.89 -27.64
N ARG A 182 -32.70 19.23 -26.36
CA ARG A 182 -31.43 19.72 -25.84
C ARG A 182 -30.50 18.54 -25.62
N ILE A 183 -29.28 18.67 -26.14
CA ILE A 183 -28.22 17.65 -25.95
C ILE A 183 -26.99 18.26 -25.29
N SER A 184 -26.19 17.41 -24.61
CA SER A 184 -24.89 17.76 -24.07
C SER A 184 -23.86 16.82 -24.68
N PRO A 185 -23.29 17.16 -25.86
CA PRO A 185 -22.22 16.37 -26.45
C PRO A 185 -20.92 16.52 -25.69
N MET A 186 -19.97 15.60 -25.90
CA MET A 186 -18.61 15.80 -25.48
C MET A 186 -17.94 16.89 -26.31
N LYS A 187 -17.00 17.64 -25.71
CA LYS A 187 -16.17 18.61 -26.39
C LYS A 187 -15.32 17.93 -27.45
N ASP A 188 -15.38 18.41 -28.69
CA ASP A 188 -14.59 17.85 -29.78
C ASP A 188 -13.22 18.51 -29.85
N LEU A 189 -12.15 17.67 -29.74
CA LEU A 189 -10.75 18.10 -29.78
C LEU A 189 -10.16 18.02 -31.20
N GLY A 190 -10.91 17.49 -32.17
CA GLY A 190 -10.48 17.39 -33.57
C GLY A 190 -10.17 15.97 -34.03
N PRO A 191 -9.64 15.82 -35.26
CA PRO A 191 -9.32 14.53 -35.88
C PRO A 191 -8.10 13.90 -35.19
N THR A 192 -8.12 12.55 -35.07
CA THR A 192 -7.02 11.78 -34.49
C THR A 192 -6.81 10.45 -35.23
N THR A 193 -5.59 9.96 -35.20
CA THR A 193 -5.24 8.60 -35.61
C THR A 193 -5.13 7.67 -34.41
N LYS A 194 -5.14 8.22 -33.17
CA LYS A 194 -5.13 7.43 -31.94
C LYS A 194 -6.48 6.72 -31.73
N ARG A 195 -6.46 5.68 -30.94
CA ARG A 195 -7.63 4.92 -30.51
C ARG A 195 -7.48 4.61 -29.04
N GLY A 196 -8.58 4.57 -28.29
CA GLY A 196 -8.58 4.17 -26.87
C GLY A 196 -9.22 5.20 -25.97
N THR A 197 -8.99 5.02 -24.68
CA THR A 197 -9.50 5.89 -23.60
C THR A 197 -8.34 6.37 -22.75
N GLU A 198 -8.41 7.64 -22.36
CA GLU A 198 -7.50 8.27 -21.41
C GLU A 198 -8.34 8.81 -20.25
N VAL A 199 -8.03 8.37 -19.03
CA VAL A 199 -8.67 8.83 -17.80
C VAL A 199 -7.57 9.41 -16.92
N HIS A 200 -7.68 10.71 -16.62
CA HIS A 200 -6.74 11.42 -15.75
C HIS A 200 -7.52 12.02 -14.58
N PHE A 201 -7.12 11.72 -13.35
CA PHE A 201 -7.86 12.15 -12.17
C PHE A 201 -6.95 12.47 -10.98
N LEU A 202 -7.42 13.39 -10.13
CA LEU A 202 -6.80 13.69 -8.85
C LEU A 202 -7.75 13.26 -7.73
N PRO A 203 -7.34 12.35 -6.85
CA PRO A 203 -8.15 11.95 -5.69
C PRO A 203 -8.49 13.15 -4.79
N ASP A 204 -9.66 13.09 -4.17
CA ASP A 204 -10.10 14.16 -3.27
C ASP A 204 -9.43 14.01 -1.89
N PRO A 205 -8.55 14.94 -1.49
CA PRO A 205 -7.81 14.85 -0.22
C PRO A 205 -8.71 14.98 1.01
N GLU A 206 -9.97 15.43 0.87
CA GLU A 206 -10.92 15.47 1.98
C GLU A 206 -11.49 14.09 2.31
N ILE A 207 -11.43 13.15 1.35
CA ILE A 207 -11.96 11.80 1.50
C ILE A 207 -10.87 10.85 1.98
N PHE A 208 -9.64 10.98 1.45
CA PHE A 208 -8.51 10.10 1.76
C PHE A 208 -7.62 10.73 2.83
N ILE A 209 -7.91 10.42 4.11
CA ILE A 209 -7.17 10.94 5.27
C ILE A 209 -6.78 9.78 6.17
N PRO A 210 -5.52 9.67 6.63
CA PRO A 210 -4.39 10.59 6.44
C PRO A 210 -3.57 10.32 5.17
N ILE A 211 -3.81 9.22 4.45
CA ILE A 211 -3.00 8.80 3.30
C ILE A 211 -3.60 9.35 2.01
N THR A 212 -2.95 10.36 1.47
CA THR A 212 -3.36 11.04 0.23
C THR A 212 -2.48 10.74 -0.97
N GLU A 213 -1.32 10.09 -0.77
CA GLU A 213 -0.32 9.84 -1.80
C GLU A 213 -0.35 8.38 -2.29
N PHE A 214 -0.21 8.20 -3.61
CA PHE A 214 -0.08 6.88 -4.20
C PHE A 214 1.27 6.25 -3.88
N ASN A 215 1.26 4.96 -3.58
CA ASN A 215 2.47 4.17 -3.41
C ASN A 215 2.80 3.43 -4.71
N TYR A 216 3.96 3.74 -5.28
CA TYR A 216 4.45 3.14 -6.52
C TYR A 216 4.53 1.60 -6.45
N ASP A 217 5.10 1.06 -5.37
CA ASP A 217 5.32 -0.38 -5.23
C ASP A 217 4.00 -1.17 -5.09
N THR A 218 2.98 -0.54 -4.51
CA THR A 218 1.63 -1.10 -4.43
C THR A 218 1.00 -1.21 -5.81
N LEU A 219 1.08 -0.17 -6.63
CA LEU A 219 0.62 -0.20 -8.02
C LEU A 219 1.44 -1.18 -8.87
N LEU A 220 2.77 -1.15 -8.74
CA LEU A 220 3.68 -2.05 -9.46
C LEU A 220 3.33 -3.52 -9.23
N THR A 221 3.06 -3.90 -7.97
CA THR A 221 2.69 -5.28 -7.63
C THR A 221 1.43 -5.71 -8.37
N ARG A 222 0.38 -4.91 -8.33
CA ARG A 222 -0.89 -5.21 -8.99
C ARG A 222 -0.79 -5.22 -10.52
N LEU A 223 -0.10 -4.24 -11.10
CA LEU A 223 0.09 -4.16 -12.56
C LEU A 223 0.93 -5.33 -13.09
N ARG A 224 1.93 -5.77 -12.32
CA ARG A 224 2.72 -6.96 -12.63
C ARG A 224 1.87 -8.23 -12.62
N GLU A 225 0.98 -8.40 -11.65
CA GLU A 225 0.02 -9.52 -11.65
C GLU A 225 -0.84 -9.51 -12.92
N LEU A 226 -1.37 -8.34 -13.29
CA LEU A 226 -2.21 -8.17 -14.48
C LEU A 226 -1.47 -8.48 -15.77
N SER A 227 -0.18 -8.13 -15.89
CA SER A 227 0.64 -8.48 -17.07
C SER A 227 0.83 -9.99 -17.21
N TYR A 228 1.01 -10.72 -16.09
CA TYR A 228 1.09 -12.18 -16.13
C TYR A 228 -0.26 -12.87 -16.41
N LEU A 229 -1.37 -12.30 -15.92
CA LEU A 229 -2.70 -12.87 -16.14
C LEU A 229 -3.24 -12.62 -17.54
N ASN A 230 -2.65 -11.66 -18.28
CA ASN A 230 -3.06 -11.27 -19.63
C ASN A 230 -1.86 -11.25 -20.57
N SER A 231 -1.40 -12.45 -20.95
CA SER A 231 -0.25 -12.61 -21.85
C SER A 231 -0.39 -11.78 -23.13
N GLY A 232 0.66 -11.05 -23.50
CA GLY A 232 0.72 -10.18 -24.69
C GLY A 232 0.11 -8.78 -24.48
N VAL A 233 -0.23 -8.40 -23.23
CA VAL A 233 -0.55 -7.03 -22.85
C VAL A 233 0.72 -6.39 -22.28
N ASP A 234 1.05 -5.20 -22.78
CA ASP A 234 2.15 -4.38 -22.32
C ASP A 234 1.61 -3.30 -21.38
N ILE A 235 2.13 -3.26 -20.16
CA ILE A 235 1.73 -2.28 -19.14
C ILE A 235 2.97 -1.49 -18.74
N GLU A 236 2.93 -0.18 -18.93
CA GLU A 236 3.98 0.72 -18.46
C GLU A 236 3.52 1.48 -17.23
N LEU A 237 4.34 1.48 -16.18
CA LEU A 237 4.12 2.27 -14.98
C LEU A 237 5.24 3.30 -14.84
N THR A 238 4.86 4.57 -14.77
CA THR A 238 5.76 5.70 -14.55
C THR A 238 5.38 6.44 -13.26
N ASP A 239 6.36 6.79 -12.43
CA ASP A 239 6.19 7.71 -11.31
C ASP A 239 7.08 8.95 -11.54
N GLU A 240 6.46 10.04 -11.97
CA GLU A 240 7.16 11.30 -12.25
C GLU A 240 7.72 11.95 -10.98
N ARG A 241 7.21 11.60 -9.79
CA ARG A 241 7.68 12.13 -8.49
C ARG A 241 9.07 11.61 -8.12
N THR A 242 9.40 10.38 -8.58
CA THR A 242 10.63 9.67 -8.23
C THR A 242 11.45 9.23 -9.45
N ALA A 243 11.03 9.62 -10.67
CA ALA A 243 11.60 9.22 -11.96
C ALA A 243 11.70 7.69 -12.14
N LYS A 244 10.85 6.92 -11.45
CA LYS A 244 10.78 5.46 -11.62
C LYS A 244 9.95 5.13 -12.86
N HIS A 245 10.45 4.21 -13.67
CA HIS A 245 9.74 3.70 -14.83
C HIS A 245 9.95 2.19 -14.96
N VAL A 246 8.90 1.47 -15.28
CA VAL A 246 8.98 0.03 -15.54
C VAL A 246 8.01 -0.36 -16.65
N ARG A 247 8.46 -1.26 -17.52
CA ARG A 247 7.64 -1.91 -18.52
C ARG A 247 7.40 -3.36 -18.10
N LEU A 248 6.13 -3.76 -18.07
CA LEU A 248 5.65 -5.04 -17.60
C LEU A 248 5.01 -5.78 -18.79
N GLU A 249 5.72 -6.75 -19.33
CA GLU A 249 5.28 -7.59 -20.42
C GLU A 249 5.53 -9.06 -20.08
N SER A 250 4.58 -9.93 -20.39
CA SER A 250 4.72 -11.37 -20.15
C SER A 250 4.21 -12.17 -21.34
N GLU A 251 5.14 -12.81 -22.09
CA GLU A 251 4.77 -13.77 -23.12
C GLU A 251 4.33 -15.13 -22.55
N GLY A 252 4.89 -15.54 -21.41
CA GLY A 252 4.63 -16.84 -20.79
C GLY A 252 3.46 -16.88 -19.81
N GLY A 253 2.73 -15.76 -19.61
CA GLY A 253 1.51 -15.70 -18.82
C GLY A 253 1.64 -16.27 -17.39
N VAL A 254 0.64 -17.04 -16.97
CA VAL A 254 0.57 -17.66 -15.63
C VAL A 254 1.77 -18.57 -15.33
N ARG A 255 2.37 -19.19 -16.35
CA ARG A 255 3.61 -19.99 -16.19
C ARG A 255 4.79 -19.11 -15.75
N SER A 256 4.96 -17.96 -16.40
CA SER A 256 6.00 -16.98 -16.04
C SER A 256 5.75 -16.39 -14.66
N PHE A 257 4.51 -16.26 -14.26
CA PHE A 257 4.16 -15.79 -12.92
C PHE A 257 4.63 -16.76 -11.82
N VAL A 258 4.47 -18.07 -12.02
CA VAL A 258 5.00 -19.08 -11.08
C VAL A 258 6.53 -19.03 -11.02
N LEU A 259 7.21 -18.88 -12.18
CA LEU A 259 8.65 -18.72 -12.21
C LEU A 259 9.11 -17.47 -11.45
N PHE A 260 8.42 -16.34 -11.65
CA PHE A 260 8.68 -15.10 -10.91
C PHE A 260 8.53 -15.29 -9.41
N LYS A 261 7.44 -15.91 -8.94
CA LYS A 261 7.22 -16.19 -7.51
C LYS A 261 8.27 -17.16 -6.92
N ASN A 262 8.89 -17.98 -7.74
CA ASN A 262 9.92 -18.91 -7.32
C ASN A 262 11.36 -18.36 -7.47
N THR A 263 11.56 -17.10 -7.87
CA THR A 263 12.89 -16.48 -7.92
C THR A 263 13.59 -16.42 -6.57
N THR A 264 12.81 -16.41 -5.48
CA THR A 264 13.31 -16.42 -4.09
C THR A 264 13.35 -17.80 -3.45
N ARG A 265 13.11 -18.88 -4.22
CA ARG A 265 12.99 -20.27 -3.76
C ARG A 265 13.74 -21.21 -4.69
N SER A 266 14.10 -22.39 -4.21
CA SER A 266 14.78 -23.43 -5.01
C SER A 266 13.75 -24.46 -5.53
N PRO A 267 13.35 -24.42 -6.82
CA PRO A 267 12.42 -25.39 -7.38
C PRO A 267 13.02 -26.80 -7.43
N ILE A 268 12.23 -27.84 -7.14
CA ILE A 268 12.63 -29.23 -7.23
C ILE A 268 12.51 -29.81 -8.66
N HIS A 269 11.83 -29.12 -9.55
CA HIS A 269 11.76 -29.43 -10.98
C HIS A 269 11.87 -28.15 -11.82
N LYS A 270 12.49 -28.25 -12.99
CA LYS A 270 12.91 -27.09 -13.79
C LYS A 270 11.75 -26.24 -14.27
N ASP A 271 10.74 -26.87 -14.86
CA ASP A 271 9.64 -26.17 -15.52
C ASP A 271 8.35 -26.31 -14.74
N PRO A 272 7.57 -25.22 -14.55
CA PRO A 272 6.24 -25.30 -13.96
C PRO A 272 5.31 -26.23 -14.75
N ILE A 273 4.52 -27.01 -14.05
CA ILE A 273 3.41 -27.78 -14.64
C ILE A 273 2.37 -26.75 -15.06
N TYR A 274 1.97 -26.77 -16.33
CA TYR A 274 1.03 -25.82 -16.90
C TYR A 274 -0.17 -26.54 -17.51
N ILE A 275 -1.36 -26.13 -17.14
CA ILE A 275 -2.62 -26.67 -17.62
C ILE A 275 -3.51 -25.52 -18.08
N GLN A 276 -3.96 -25.57 -19.33
CA GLN A 276 -4.94 -24.62 -19.86
C GLN A 276 -6.06 -25.41 -20.54
N LYS A 277 -7.30 -25.18 -20.08
CA LYS A 277 -8.46 -25.91 -20.63
C LYS A 277 -9.74 -25.07 -20.50
N THR A 278 -10.58 -25.15 -21.55
CA THR A 278 -11.97 -24.66 -21.49
C THR A 278 -12.88 -25.83 -21.21
N VAL A 279 -13.68 -25.74 -20.16
CA VAL A 279 -14.64 -26.77 -19.74
C VAL A 279 -16.05 -26.20 -19.81
N MET A 280 -16.90 -26.86 -20.55
CA MET A 280 -18.33 -26.50 -20.64
C MET A 280 -19.05 -27.06 -19.42
N GLN A 281 -19.81 -26.24 -18.71
CA GLN A 281 -20.59 -26.63 -17.54
C GLN A 281 -22.04 -26.18 -17.69
N LYS A 282 -22.96 -27.02 -17.22
CA LYS A 282 -24.38 -26.64 -17.17
C LYS A 282 -24.55 -25.49 -16.16
N SER A 283 -25.30 -24.46 -16.58
CA SER A 283 -25.64 -23.38 -15.70
C SER A 283 -26.52 -23.79 -14.54
N ALA A 284 -26.19 -23.40 -13.32
CA ALA A 284 -27.02 -23.61 -12.14
C ALA A 284 -28.38 -22.89 -12.22
N LYS A 285 -28.40 -21.74 -12.95
CA LYS A 285 -29.64 -20.95 -13.15
C LYS A 285 -30.55 -21.51 -14.24
N ASP A 286 -29.98 -22.13 -15.27
CA ASP A 286 -30.72 -22.67 -16.42
C ASP A 286 -29.99 -23.90 -16.97
N SER A 287 -30.44 -25.10 -16.57
CA SER A 287 -29.80 -26.35 -16.94
C SER A 287 -29.81 -26.65 -18.47
N SER A 288 -30.55 -25.87 -19.26
CA SER A 288 -30.55 -25.98 -20.73
C SER A 288 -29.36 -25.23 -21.35
N LYS A 289 -28.71 -24.34 -20.60
CA LYS A 289 -27.56 -23.54 -21.07
C LYS A 289 -26.27 -24.10 -20.53
N GLU A 290 -25.28 -24.18 -21.40
CA GLU A 290 -23.90 -24.46 -21.04
C GLU A 290 -23.08 -23.14 -21.02
N ILE A 291 -22.27 -22.97 -19.98
CA ILE A 291 -21.37 -21.85 -19.83
C ILE A 291 -19.93 -22.34 -19.94
N PRO A 292 -19.08 -21.62 -20.66
CA PRO A 292 -17.65 -21.92 -20.72
C PRO A 292 -16.96 -21.46 -19.45
N VAL A 293 -16.15 -22.31 -18.85
CA VAL A 293 -15.22 -21.98 -17.77
C VAL A 293 -13.81 -22.18 -18.30
N TYR A 294 -13.07 -21.08 -18.43
CA TYR A 294 -11.68 -21.11 -18.86
C TYR A 294 -10.82 -21.30 -17.62
N VAL A 295 -10.05 -22.38 -17.59
CA VAL A 295 -9.15 -22.71 -16.47
C VAL A 295 -7.73 -22.65 -16.97
N GLU A 296 -6.92 -21.85 -16.32
CA GLU A 296 -5.49 -21.73 -16.53
C GLU A 296 -4.79 -21.84 -15.18
N VAL A 297 -3.88 -22.78 -15.03
CA VAL A 297 -3.18 -23.02 -13.79
C VAL A 297 -1.74 -23.45 -14.07
N ALA A 298 -0.83 -22.89 -13.29
CA ALA A 298 0.56 -23.33 -13.24
C ALA A 298 0.96 -23.63 -11.81
N PHE A 299 1.75 -24.69 -11.62
CA PHE A 299 2.28 -25.06 -10.32
C PHE A 299 3.70 -25.58 -10.41
N GLN A 300 4.47 -25.32 -9.36
CA GLN A 300 5.84 -25.79 -9.21
C GLN A 300 6.12 -26.03 -7.74
N TRP A 301 6.70 -27.19 -7.42
CA TRP A 301 7.18 -27.48 -6.06
C TRP A 301 8.61 -26.98 -5.89
N ASN A 302 8.90 -26.53 -4.69
CA ASN A 302 10.20 -26.06 -4.26
C ASN A 302 10.57 -26.69 -2.90
N ASP A 303 11.76 -26.40 -2.40
CA ASP A 303 12.28 -26.96 -1.16
C ASP A 303 11.68 -26.35 0.12
N SER A 304 10.91 -25.26 0.01
CA SER A 304 10.28 -24.61 1.17
C SER A 304 9.18 -25.47 1.84
N TYR A 305 8.71 -25.01 2.98
CA TYR A 305 7.68 -25.70 3.78
C TYR A 305 6.29 -25.00 3.70
N ASN A 306 6.18 -23.92 2.94
CA ASN A 306 4.97 -23.11 2.87
C ASN A 306 4.29 -23.25 1.50
N GLU A 307 2.94 -23.17 1.49
CA GLU A 307 2.13 -23.03 0.27
C GLU A 307 2.11 -21.55 -0.15
N SER A 308 2.34 -21.27 -1.42
CA SER A 308 2.12 -19.97 -2.05
C SER A 308 1.09 -20.15 -3.15
N LEU A 309 -0.18 -19.81 -2.86
CA LEU A 309 -1.30 -19.94 -3.79
C LEU A 309 -1.87 -18.56 -4.11
N ALA A 310 -1.79 -18.15 -5.37
CA ALA A 310 -2.47 -16.98 -5.91
C ALA A 310 -3.64 -17.43 -6.80
N ALA A 311 -4.86 -16.99 -6.46
CA ALA A 311 -6.07 -17.43 -7.15
C ALA A 311 -6.84 -16.22 -7.68
N TYR A 312 -7.25 -16.28 -8.95
CA TYR A 312 -7.90 -15.19 -9.66
C TYR A 312 -9.14 -15.64 -10.39
N THR A 313 -10.16 -14.78 -10.40
CA THR A 313 -11.36 -14.92 -11.25
C THR A 313 -11.54 -13.66 -12.07
N ASN A 314 -11.54 -13.79 -13.42
CA ASN A 314 -11.60 -12.64 -14.34
C ASN A 314 -10.58 -11.56 -13.96
N ASN A 315 -9.34 -11.95 -13.68
CA ASN A 315 -8.22 -11.14 -13.22
C ASN A 315 -8.34 -10.54 -11.80
N ILE A 316 -9.44 -10.77 -11.08
CA ILE A 316 -9.64 -10.26 -9.71
C ILE A 316 -9.05 -11.27 -8.72
N PRO A 317 -8.18 -10.86 -7.78
CA PRO A 317 -7.63 -11.76 -6.77
C PRO A 317 -8.69 -12.16 -5.74
N GLN A 318 -8.73 -13.45 -5.36
CA GLN A 318 -9.58 -13.96 -4.31
C GLN A 318 -8.76 -14.34 -3.08
N ARG A 319 -8.69 -13.44 -2.12
CA ARG A 319 -7.94 -13.62 -0.87
C ARG A 319 -8.49 -14.76 -0.02
N ASP A 320 -9.81 -14.89 0.02
CA ASP A 320 -10.53 -15.93 0.78
C ASP A 320 -10.79 -17.21 -0.03
N GLY A 321 -10.16 -17.33 -1.21
CA GLY A 321 -10.31 -18.46 -2.10
C GLY A 321 -11.71 -18.55 -2.71
N GLY A 322 -12.27 -19.77 -2.73
CA GLY A 322 -13.60 -20.03 -3.30
C GLY A 322 -13.73 -21.36 -4.00
N THR A 323 -14.76 -21.51 -4.84
CA THR A 323 -15.08 -22.76 -5.53
C THR A 323 -13.95 -23.25 -6.44
N HIS A 324 -13.21 -22.35 -7.09
CA HIS A 324 -12.05 -22.69 -7.94
C HIS A 324 -10.90 -23.29 -7.12
N VAL A 325 -10.57 -22.72 -5.96
CA VAL A 325 -9.53 -23.25 -5.06
C VAL A 325 -9.94 -24.63 -4.50
N THR A 326 -11.23 -24.78 -4.15
CA THR A 326 -11.76 -26.07 -3.68
C THR A 326 -11.65 -27.14 -4.78
N GLY A 327 -11.97 -26.79 -6.03
CA GLY A 327 -11.80 -27.68 -7.18
C GLY A 327 -10.35 -28.12 -7.40
N LEU A 328 -9.40 -27.16 -7.35
CA LEU A 328 -7.96 -27.41 -7.45
C LEU A 328 -7.47 -28.37 -6.35
N ARG A 329 -7.76 -28.07 -5.08
CA ARG A 329 -7.30 -28.88 -3.95
C ARG A 329 -7.85 -30.30 -3.96
N ASN A 330 -9.10 -30.46 -4.35
CA ASN A 330 -9.73 -31.78 -4.49
C ASN A 330 -9.09 -32.59 -5.63
N ALA A 331 -8.86 -31.98 -6.79
CA ALA A 331 -8.21 -32.61 -7.94
C ALA A 331 -6.79 -33.07 -7.59
N MET A 332 -5.97 -32.19 -7.04
CA MET A 332 -4.61 -32.52 -6.62
C MET A 332 -4.60 -33.70 -5.63
N THR A 333 -5.48 -33.62 -4.62
CA THR A 333 -5.57 -34.67 -3.60
C THR A 333 -5.90 -36.04 -4.21
N GLN A 334 -6.85 -36.09 -5.11
CA GLN A 334 -7.25 -37.33 -5.75
C GLN A 334 -6.17 -37.90 -6.67
N VAL A 335 -5.57 -37.04 -7.52
CA VAL A 335 -4.55 -37.46 -8.49
C VAL A 335 -3.31 -37.99 -7.81
N PHE A 336 -2.75 -37.24 -6.84
CA PHE A 336 -1.53 -37.67 -6.14
C PHE A 336 -1.77 -38.92 -5.28
N LYS A 337 -2.92 -39.06 -4.59
CA LYS A 337 -3.24 -40.28 -3.85
C LYS A 337 -3.27 -41.50 -4.77
N SER A 338 -3.94 -41.37 -5.94
CA SER A 338 -4.02 -42.46 -6.91
C SER A 338 -2.63 -42.80 -7.50
N TYR A 339 -1.83 -41.78 -7.87
CA TYR A 339 -0.53 -41.97 -8.48
C TYR A 339 0.46 -42.65 -7.47
N ILE A 340 0.50 -42.18 -6.22
CA ILE A 340 1.37 -42.72 -5.17
C ILE A 340 1.00 -44.18 -4.86
N ALA A 341 -0.31 -44.50 -4.83
CA ALA A 341 -0.78 -45.87 -4.59
C ALA A 341 -0.46 -46.82 -5.76
N ASN A 342 -0.66 -46.34 -7.01
CA ASN A 342 -0.46 -47.19 -8.21
C ASN A 342 1.04 -47.45 -8.50
N ASN A 343 1.94 -46.59 -8.05
CA ASN A 343 3.39 -46.69 -8.31
C ASN A 343 4.19 -47.20 -7.08
N ASP A 344 3.53 -47.71 -6.04
CA ASP A 344 4.17 -48.24 -4.84
C ASP A 344 5.26 -47.30 -4.20
N ILE A 345 5.03 -45.99 -4.23
CA ILE A 345 5.98 -44.99 -3.71
C ILE A 345 6.05 -45.03 -2.19
N LEU A 346 4.95 -45.38 -1.53
CA LEU A 346 4.90 -45.58 -0.09
C LEU A 346 5.58 -46.89 0.29
N LYS A 347 6.51 -46.84 1.25
CA LYS A 347 7.15 -48.06 1.80
C LYS A 347 6.12 -48.81 2.67
N LYS A 348 6.19 -50.12 2.70
CA LYS A 348 5.34 -50.99 3.58
C LYS A 348 5.48 -50.66 5.08
N SER A 349 6.54 -49.97 5.47
CA SER A 349 6.75 -49.46 6.83
C SER A 349 5.99 -48.18 7.14
N ASP A 350 5.52 -47.43 6.12
CA ASP A 350 4.86 -46.16 6.27
C ASP A 350 3.40 -46.38 6.65
N LYS A 351 3.11 -46.20 7.94
CA LYS A 351 1.73 -46.37 8.51
C LYS A 351 1.08 -45.01 8.77
N PHE A 352 1.03 -44.14 7.75
CA PHE A 352 0.38 -42.84 7.83
C PHE A 352 -0.45 -42.60 6.56
N GLU A 353 -1.44 -41.76 6.68
CA GLU A 353 -2.27 -41.32 5.56
C GLU A 353 -1.75 -39.97 5.02
N ILE A 354 -1.67 -39.87 3.70
CA ILE A 354 -1.29 -38.61 3.03
C ILE A 354 -2.51 -37.70 3.02
N SER A 355 -2.35 -36.48 3.54
CA SER A 355 -3.36 -35.43 3.56
C SER A 355 -3.18 -34.45 2.40
N GLY A 356 -4.22 -33.65 2.13
CA GLY A 356 -4.10 -32.56 1.14
C GLY A 356 -3.07 -31.49 1.52
N GLU A 357 -2.76 -31.34 2.78
CA GLU A 357 -1.71 -30.42 3.27
C GLU A 357 -0.31 -30.85 2.87
N ASP A 358 -0.03 -32.15 2.98
CA ASP A 358 1.27 -32.70 2.60
C ASP A 358 1.59 -32.46 1.12
N MET A 359 0.53 -32.40 0.27
CA MET A 359 0.68 -32.16 -1.17
C MET A 359 0.97 -30.68 -1.49
N ARG A 360 0.63 -29.78 -0.58
CA ARG A 360 0.81 -28.35 -0.75
C ARG A 360 2.07 -27.79 -0.09
N GLU A 361 2.78 -28.62 0.65
CA GLU A 361 4.06 -28.22 1.23
C GLU A 361 5.09 -27.91 0.12
N GLY A 362 5.61 -26.70 0.11
CA GLY A 362 6.54 -26.21 -0.92
C GLY A 362 5.89 -25.96 -2.29
N LEU A 363 4.57 -25.87 -2.36
CA LEU A 363 3.84 -25.59 -3.61
C LEU A 363 3.77 -24.11 -3.87
N THR A 364 4.24 -23.67 -5.04
CA THR A 364 3.88 -22.38 -5.65
C THR A 364 2.88 -22.63 -6.76
N CYS A 365 1.70 -22.00 -6.67
CA CYS A 365 0.61 -22.19 -7.61
C CYS A 365 -0.06 -20.86 -7.95
N VAL A 366 -0.34 -20.65 -9.23
CA VAL A 366 -1.20 -19.58 -9.72
C VAL A 366 -2.37 -20.20 -10.48
N LEU A 367 -3.58 -19.89 -10.03
CA LEU A 367 -4.83 -20.36 -10.63
C LEU A 367 -5.63 -19.17 -11.16
N SER A 368 -5.84 -19.12 -12.45
CA SER A 368 -6.71 -18.13 -13.11
C SER A 368 -7.90 -18.82 -13.73
N VAL A 369 -9.10 -18.37 -13.37
CA VAL A 369 -10.33 -18.81 -14.02
C VAL A 369 -11.03 -17.62 -14.67
N LYS A 370 -11.54 -17.83 -15.90
CA LYS A 370 -12.36 -16.82 -16.58
C LYS A 370 -13.74 -17.41 -16.82
N VAL A 371 -14.77 -16.76 -16.31
CA VAL A 371 -16.15 -17.24 -16.34
C VAL A 371 -17.11 -16.08 -16.59
N PRO A 372 -18.14 -16.28 -17.45
CA PRO A 372 -19.19 -15.30 -17.62
C PRO A 372 -19.99 -15.14 -16.30
N GLN A 373 -20.30 -13.88 -15.93
CA GLN A 373 -21.16 -13.52 -14.79
C GLN A 373 -20.83 -14.26 -13.47
N PRO A 374 -19.57 -14.16 -12.95
CA PRO A 374 -19.22 -14.79 -11.67
C PRO A 374 -20.02 -14.18 -10.51
N SER A 375 -20.26 -14.98 -9.47
CA SER A 375 -20.89 -14.55 -8.22
C SER A 375 -19.87 -14.59 -7.09
N PHE A 376 -19.83 -13.54 -6.26
CA PHE A 376 -18.93 -13.41 -5.12
C PHE A 376 -19.69 -13.29 -3.80
N SER A 377 -19.02 -13.54 -2.68
CA SER A 377 -19.63 -13.46 -1.34
C SER A 377 -19.83 -12.02 -0.85
N SER A 378 -19.08 -11.06 -1.39
CA SER A 378 -19.08 -9.64 -0.98
C SER A 378 -18.83 -8.72 -2.17
N GLN A 379 -19.04 -7.41 -1.96
CA GLN A 379 -18.74 -6.38 -2.95
C GLN A 379 -17.24 -6.27 -3.24
N THR A 380 -16.37 -6.58 -2.28
CA THR A 380 -14.90 -6.61 -2.42
C THR A 380 -14.39 -7.77 -3.27
N LYS A 381 -15.28 -8.72 -3.63
CA LYS A 381 -15.02 -9.87 -4.51
C LYS A 381 -13.94 -10.84 -3.97
N ASP A 382 -13.72 -10.89 -2.66
CA ASP A 382 -12.64 -11.67 -2.03
C ASP A 382 -12.80 -13.18 -2.14
N LYS A 383 -14.05 -13.67 -2.33
CA LYS A 383 -14.35 -15.09 -2.41
C LYS A 383 -15.32 -15.43 -3.54
N LEU A 384 -14.91 -16.33 -4.44
CA LEU A 384 -15.75 -16.84 -5.51
C LEU A 384 -16.75 -17.89 -4.98
N VAL A 385 -18.05 -17.72 -5.30
CA VAL A 385 -19.11 -18.66 -4.89
C VAL A 385 -19.84 -19.34 -6.06
N THR A 386 -19.47 -19.06 -7.30
CA THR A 386 -20.05 -19.69 -8.50
C THR A 386 -19.82 -21.19 -8.47
N SER A 387 -20.91 -21.99 -8.37
CA SER A 387 -20.86 -23.44 -8.15
C SER A 387 -20.27 -24.22 -9.32
N GLU A 388 -20.49 -23.75 -10.55
CA GLU A 388 -20.07 -24.38 -11.81
C GLU A 388 -18.55 -24.43 -11.97
N VAL A 389 -17.85 -23.54 -11.27
CA VAL A 389 -16.38 -23.42 -11.40
C VAL A 389 -15.67 -24.58 -10.70
N GLN A 390 -16.19 -25.08 -9.57
CA GLN A 390 -15.56 -26.17 -8.84
C GLN A 390 -15.40 -27.46 -9.69
N PRO A 391 -16.45 -28.02 -10.32
CA PRO A 391 -16.29 -29.21 -11.14
C PRO A 391 -15.48 -28.97 -12.42
N ALA A 392 -15.52 -27.74 -12.98
CA ALA A 392 -14.72 -27.39 -14.14
C ALA A 392 -13.21 -27.44 -13.82
N VAL A 393 -12.79 -26.77 -12.73
CA VAL A 393 -11.39 -26.77 -12.28
C VAL A 393 -10.96 -28.18 -11.89
N TYR A 394 -11.81 -28.91 -11.14
CA TYR A 394 -11.53 -30.30 -10.78
C TYR A 394 -11.25 -31.17 -12.01
N SER A 395 -12.09 -31.11 -13.04
CA SER A 395 -11.92 -31.89 -14.27
C SER A 395 -10.64 -31.49 -15.02
N ALA A 396 -10.42 -30.19 -15.23
CA ALA A 396 -9.26 -29.70 -15.97
C ALA A 396 -7.95 -30.09 -15.28
N VAL A 397 -7.87 -29.88 -13.96
CA VAL A 397 -6.66 -30.18 -13.19
C VAL A 397 -6.42 -31.68 -13.06
N SER A 398 -7.48 -32.48 -12.81
CA SER A 398 -7.33 -33.93 -12.67
C SER A 398 -6.80 -34.56 -13.95
N GLU A 399 -7.32 -34.17 -15.10
CA GLU A 399 -6.87 -34.69 -16.40
C GLU A 399 -5.45 -34.20 -16.72
N GLY A 400 -5.22 -32.88 -16.64
CA GLY A 400 -3.92 -32.31 -16.99
C GLY A 400 -2.79 -32.79 -16.09
N LEU A 401 -3.04 -32.89 -14.78
CA LEU A 401 -2.03 -33.36 -13.82
C LEU A 401 -1.77 -34.87 -13.98
N SER A 402 -2.80 -35.69 -14.22
CA SER A 402 -2.60 -37.13 -14.48
C SER A 402 -1.73 -37.36 -15.71
N ASN A 403 -2.03 -36.68 -16.81
CA ASN A 403 -1.23 -36.78 -18.03
C ASN A 403 0.23 -36.36 -17.78
N TYR A 404 0.44 -35.23 -17.07
CA TYR A 404 1.78 -34.77 -16.77
C TYR A 404 2.58 -35.77 -15.94
N LEU A 405 2.01 -36.35 -14.91
CA LEU A 405 2.69 -37.33 -14.05
C LEU A 405 3.07 -38.60 -14.81
N GLU A 406 2.25 -39.01 -15.81
CA GLU A 406 2.56 -40.17 -16.68
C GLU A 406 3.64 -39.83 -17.73
N GLU A 407 3.63 -38.61 -18.27
CA GLU A 407 4.60 -38.17 -19.28
C GLU A 407 5.98 -37.86 -18.67
N HIS A 408 6.04 -37.49 -17.38
CA HIS A 408 7.28 -37.04 -16.71
C HIS A 408 7.55 -37.85 -15.42
N PRO A 409 7.83 -39.18 -15.50
CA PRO A 409 7.91 -40.05 -14.34
C PRO A 409 9.02 -39.66 -13.34
N ASP A 410 10.14 -39.10 -13.80
CA ASP A 410 11.23 -38.68 -12.90
C ASP A 410 10.81 -37.49 -12.05
N GLN A 411 10.20 -36.46 -12.66
CA GLN A 411 9.69 -35.30 -11.95
C GLN A 411 8.52 -35.67 -11.03
N ALA A 412 7.63 -36.55 -11.52
CA ALA A 412 6.54 -37.08 -10.72
C ALA A 412 7.04 -37.77 -9.44
N LYS A 413 8.13 -38.54 -9.57
CA LYS A 413 8.77 -39.20 -8.43
C LYS A 413 9.36 -38.20 -7.45
N ASP A 414 10.02 -37.16 -7.90
CA ASP A 414 10.59 -36.11 -7.04
C ASP A 414 9.49 -35.37 -6.27
N ILE A 415 8.40 -34.97 -6.96
CA ILE A 415 7.24 -34.33 -6.36
C ILE A 415 6.60 -35.28 -5.32
N CYS A 416 6.36 -36.56 -5.67
CA CYS A 416 5.79 -37.52 -4.76
C CYS A 416 6.69 -37.80 -3.55
N ASN A 417 8.01 -37.84 -3.74
CA ASN A 417 8.96 -37.98 -2.63
C ASN A 417 8.87 -36.80 -1.66
N LYS A 418 8.73 -35.55 -2.18
CA LYS A 418 8.49 -34.37 -1.35
C LYS A 418 7.21 -34.52 -0.55
N ILE A 419 6.09 -34.91 -1.19
CA ILE A 419 4.78 -35.12 -0.54
C ILE A 419 4.86 -36.20 0.56
N VAL A 420 5.48 -37.32 0.27
CA VAL A 420 5.68 -38.44 1.25
C VAL A 420 6.61 -38.01 2.39
N GLY A 421 7.63 -37.20 2.07
CA GLY A 421 8.51 -36.59 3.07
C GLY A 421 7.75 -35.67 4.03
N ALA A 422 6.91 -34.80 3.50
CA ALA A 422 6.03 -33.91 4.27
C ALA A 422 5.07 -34.71 5.18
N ALA A 423 4.42 -35.77 4.64
CA ALA A 423 3.54 -36.63 5.42
C ALA A 423 4.28 -37.37 6.57
N ARG A 424 5.53 -37.82 6.33
CA ARG A 424 6.37 -38.42 7.39
C ARG A 424 6.73 -37.39 8.46
N ALA A 425 7.13 -36.20 8.06
CA ALA A 425 7.47 -35.11 8.98
C ALA A 425 6.25 -34.72 9.83
N ARG A 426 5.08 -34.55 9.20
CA ARG A 426 3.81 -34.28 9.91
C ARG A 426 3.45 -35.35 10.92
N GLU A 427 3.58 -36.63 10.55
CA GLU A 427 3.27 -37.74 11.45
C GLU A 427 4.29 -37.87 12.59
N ALA A 428 5.58 -37.64 12.33
CA ALA A 428 6.61 -37.59 13.36
C ALA A 428 6.35 -36.45 14.34
N ALA A 429 6.01 -35.25 13.81
CA ALA A 429 5.61 -34.10 14.60
C ALA A 429 4.35 -34.36 15.44
N ARG A 430 3.33 -35.06 14.89
CA ARG A 430 2.13 -35.45 15.63
C ARG A 430 2.48 -36.36 16.81
N LYS A 431 3.32 -37.36 16.59
CA LYS A 431 3.79 -38.28 17.66
C LYS A 431 4.62 -37.54 18.71
N ALA A 432 5.53 -36.68 18.28
CA ALA A 432 6.30 -35.83 19.18
C ALA A 432 5.40 -34.94 20.03
N ARG A 433 4.39 -34.32 19.41
CA ARG A 433 3.37 -33.51 20.11
C ARG A 433 2.57 -34.32 21.13
N GLU A 434 2.18 -35.54 20.83
CA GLU A 434 1.46 -36.41 21.78
C GLU A 434 2.31 -36.74 23.00
N VAL A 435 3.60 -37.01 22.80
CA VAL A 435 4.57 -37.24 23.90
C VAL A 435 4.79 -35.96 24.70
N THR A 436 5.05 -34.86 23.99
CA THR A 436 5.27 -33.55 24.59
C THR A 436 4.02 -33.01 25.26
N ARG A 437 2.82 -33.25 24.69
CA ARG A 437 1.54 -32.89 25.31
C ARG A 437 1.33 -33.53 26.67
N LYS A 438 1.70 -34.80 26.83
CA LYS A 438 1.69 -35.47 28.14
C LYS A 438 2.69 -34.87 29.13
N GLN A 439 3.83 -34.35 28.65
CA GLN A 439 4.84 -33.67 29.47
C GLN A 439 4.51 -32.19 29.72
N ILE A 440 3.91 -31.48 28.74
CA ILE A 440 3.65 -30.02 28.77
C ILE A 440 2.35 -29.71 29.48
N PHE A 441 1.25 -30.44 29.23
CA PHE A 441 -0.04 -30.22 29.92
C PHE A 441 -0.08 -30.74 31.36
N GLY A 442 0.93 -31.50 31.78
CA GLY A 442 1.16 -31.84 33.19
C GLY A 442 2.02 -30.84 33.98
N GLY A 443 2.62 -29.84 33.33
CA GLY A 443 3.67 -29.00 33.87
C GLY A 443 3.39 -27.50 34.07
N GLY A 444 2.21 -27.00 33.77
CA GLY A 444 1.91 -25.60 34.02
C GLY A 444 2.44 -24.62 32.94
N LEU A 445 2.33 -23.32 33.22
CA LEU A 445 2.80 -22.23 32.34
C LEU A 445 4.34 -22.20 32.27
N PRO A 446 4.94 -21.65 31.19
CA PRO A 446 6.39 -21.51 31.08
C PRO A 446 6.95 -20.76 32.28
N GLY A 447 8.00 -21.28 32.92
CA GLY A 447 8.60 -20.67 34.11
C GLY A 447 9.13 -19.25 33.92
N LYS A 448 9.36 -18.84 32.68
CA LYS A 448 9.78 -17.47 32.32
C LYS A 448 8.61 -16.49 32.16
N LEU A 449 7.38 -16.97 31.93
CA LEU A 449 6.22 -16.13 31.77
C LEU A 449 5.85 -15.51 33.13
N ALA A 450 5.90 -14.20 33.23
CA ALA A 450 5.29 -13.45 34.30
C ALA A 450 3.84 -13.15 33.94
N ASP A 451 2.93 -14.06 34.30
CA ASP A 451 1.50 -13.99 33.94
C ASP A 451 0.76 -12.87 34.66
N CYS A 452 -0.39 -12.45 34.13
CA CYS A 452 -1.31 -11.51 34.75
C CYS A 452 -2.35 -12.23 35.61
N SER A 453 -3.03 -11.48 36.50
CA SER A 453 -4.06 -12.02 37.37
C SER A 453 -5.40 -12.23 36.67
N SER A 454 -5.72 -11.38 35.70
CA SER A 454 -6.95 -11.46 34.90
C SER A 454 -7.02 -12.78 34.12
N LYS A 455 -8.23 -13.34 34.06
CA LYS A 455 -8.55 -14.52 33.25
C LYS A 455 -9.36 -14.19 32.00
N ASP A 456 -9.71 -12.92 31.82
CA ASP A 456 -10.39 -12.43 30.63
C ASP A 456 -9.37 -12.13 29.53
N PRO A 457 -9.36 -12.90 28.42
CA PRO A 457 -8.43 -12.67 27.31
C PRO A 457 -8.60 -11.30 26.66
N ALA A 458 -9.83 -10.75 26.65
CA ALA A 458 -10.13 -9.46 26.03
C ALA A 458 -9.52 -8.29 26.81
N ALA A 459 -9.45 -8.42 28.11
CA ALA A 459 -8.83 -7.45 29.01
C ALA A 459 -7.31 -7.65 29.13
N SER A 460 -6.78 -8.83 28.78
CA SER A 460 -5.38 -9.22 29.02
C SER A 460 -4.49 -8.96 27.82
N GLU A 461 -3.24 -8.62 28.11
CA GLU A 461 -2.21 -8.40 27.11
C GLU A 461 -0.87 -9.02 27.51
N VAL A 462 -0.08 -9.45 26.51
CA VAL A 462 1.25 -9.99 26.74
C VAL A 462 2.28 -9.19 25.98
N PHE A 463 3.37 -8.81 26.66
CA PHE A 463 4.54 -8.18 26.06
C PHE A 463 5.59 -9.27 25.79
N LEU A 464 5.99 -9.41 24.54
CA LEU A 464 7.13 -10.20 24.14
C LEU A 464 8.35 -9.29 24.15
N VAL A 465 9.21 -9.46 25.16
CA VAL A 465 10.28 -8.52 25.47
C VAL A 465 11.63 -9.10 25.10
N GLU A 466 12.47 -8.33 24.45
CA GLU A 466 13.84 -8.72 24.13
C GLU A 466 14.71 -8.77 25.37
N GLY A 467 15.31 -9.94 25.62
CA GLY A 467 16.29 -10.14 26.69
C GLY A 467 15.74 -10.18 28.11
N ASP A 468 16.57 -10.67 29.01
CA ASP A 468 16.22 -10.81 30.43
C ASP A 468 16.34 -9.45 31.18
N SER A 469 17.13 -8.48 30.69
CA SER A 469 17.31 -7.15 31.28
C SER A 469 16.06 -6.32 31.14
N ALA A 470 15.63 -6.05 29.91
CA ALA A 470 14.39 -5.31 29.65
C ALA A 470 13.16 -6.07 30.18
N GLY A 471 13.18 -7.42 30.10
CA GLY A 471 12.17 -8.28 30.72
C GLY A 471 12.07 -8.10 32.23
N GLY A 472 13.17 -7.86 32.95
CA GLY A 472 13.22 -7.55 34.37
C GLY A 472 12.58 -6.21 34.71
N SER A 473 12.93 -5.15 33.98
CA SER A 473 12.34 -3.82 34.13
C SER A 473 10.84 -3.84 33.83
N ALA A 474 10.43 -4.48 32.73
CA ALA A 474 9.04 -4.64 32.35
C ALA A 474 8.22 -5.43 33.38
N LYS A 475 8.77 -6.53 33.93
CA LYS A 475 8.13 -7.33 34.96
C LYS A 475 7.91 -6.56 36.25
N THR A 476 8.82 -5.65 36.58
CA THR A 476 8.71 -4.82 37.78
C THR A 476 7.71 -3.68 37.58
N GLY A 477 7.76 -3.00 36.44
CA GLY A 477 6.93 -1.83 36.12
C GLY A 477 5.48 -2.14 35.71
N ARG A 478 5.18 -3.36 35.23
CA ARG A 478 3.88 -3.72 34.64
C ARG A 478 2.70 -3.60 35.59
N ASP A 479 1.51 -3.40 35.06
CA ASP A 479 0.29 -3.68 35.80
C ASP A 479 0.04 -5.18 35.84
N ARG A 480 0.11 -5.76 37.06
CA ARG A 480 -0.04 -7.20 37.27
C ARG A 480 -1.46 -7.71 37.05
N GLU A 481 -2.43 -6.83 37.00
CA GLU A 481 -3.83 -7.22 36.83
C GLU A 481 -4.05 -7.78 35.42
N PHE A 482 -3.59 -7.08 34.37
CA PHE A 482 -3.88 -7.45 32.98
C PHE A 482 -2.65 -7.56 32.04
N GLN A 483 -1.46 -7.18 32.51
CA GLN A 483 -0.22 -7.26 31.72
C GLN A 483 0.62 -8.46 32.06
N ALA A 484 0.89 -9.31 31.11
CA ALA A 484 1.87 -10.42 31.18
C ALA A 484 3.16 -10.06 30.46
N ILE A 485 4.29 -10.58 30.94
CA ILE A 485 5.62 -10.37 30.33
C ILE A 485 6.25 -11.73 30.01
N LEU A 486 6.68 -11.88 28.77
CA LEU A 486 7.45 -13.01 28.29
C LEU A 486 8.80 -12.54 27.73
N PRO A 487 9.89 -12.67 28.49
CA PRO A 487 11.22 -12.36 27.96
C PRO A 487 11.68 -13.44 26.97
N LEU A 488 12.20 -12.99 25.83
CA LEU A 488 12.78 -13.82 24.78
C LEU A 488 14.30 -13.73 24.86
N ARG A 489 14.99 -14.87 24.83
CA ARG A 489 16.46 -14.91 24.88
C ARG A 489 17.05 -14.93 23.48
N GLY A 490 17.41 -13.75 22.98
CA GLY A 490 18.04 -13.61 21.67
C GLY A 490 17.09 -13.93 20.51
N LYS A 491 17.67 -14.17 19.34
CA LYS A 491 16.96 -14.40 18.09
C LYS A 491 16.19 -15.72 18.13
N ILE A 492 14.91 -15.68 17.81
CA ILE A 492 14.10 -16.90 17.69
C ILE A 492 14.43 -17.65 16.39
N LEU A 493 14.01 -18.91 16.31
CA LEU A 493 14.17 -19.72 15.11
C LEU A 493 13.48 -19.04 13.91
N ASN A 494 14.20 -18.91 12.79
CA ASN A 494 13.61 -18.49 11.53
C ASN A 494 12.70 -19.58 10.98
N VAL A 495 11.39 -19.35 11.07
CA VAL A 495 10.37 -20.32 10.68
C VAL A 495 10.17 -20.41 9.17
N GLU A 496 10.70 -19.49 8.39
CA GLU A 496 10.72 -19.57 6.92
C GLU A 496 11.57 -20.74 6.43
N LYS A 497 12.70 -20.97 7.13
CA LYS A 497 13.69 -22.02 6.82
C LYS A 497 13.53 -23.31 7.63
N ALA A 498 12.56 -23.40 8.52
CA ALA A 498 12.46 -24.49 9.48
C ALA A 498 11.36 -25.49 9.14
N SER A 499 11.71 -26.76 9.11
CA SER A 499 10.73 -27.84 9.10
C SER A 499 9.90 -27.88 10.39
N VAL A 500 8.73 -28.49 10.34
CA VAL A 500 7.83 -28.61 11.50
C VAL A 500 8.50 -29.25 12.71
N ASP A 501 9.39 -30.24 12.49
CA ASP A 501 10.15 -30.90 13.57
C ASP A 501 11.08 -29.91 14.28
N LYS A 502 11.83 -29.10 13.52
CA LYS A 502 12.72 -28.08 14.10
C LYS A 502 11.93 -27.00 14.86
N LEU A 503 10.72 -26.63 14.37
CA LEU A 503 9.83 -25.71 15.09
C LEU A 503 9.44 -26.28 16.46
N LEU A 504 9.08 -27.57 16.50
CA LEU A 504 8.65 -28.23 17.73
C LEU A 504 9.82 -28.52 18.68
N ASP A 505 11.06 -28.57 18.21
CA ASP A 505 12.26 -28.73 19.04
C ASP A 505 12.72 -27.42 19.66
N SER A 506 12.38 -26.27 19.07
CA SER A 506 12.76 -24.96 19.58
C SER A 506 12.07 -24.64 20.90
N GLU A 507 12.85 -24.49 21.96
CA GLU A 507 12.36 -24.09 23.29
C GLU A 507 11.65 -22.75 23.29
N GLN A 508 12.10 -21.79 22.47
CA GLN A 508 11.50 -20.47 22.38
C GLN A 508 10.12 -20.53 21.71
N ILE A 509 9.98 -21.29 20.62
CA ILE A 509 8.69 -21.50 19.94
C ILE A 509 7.72 -22.25 20.87
N LYS A 510 8.17 -23.28 21.56
CA LYS A 510 7.35 -23.98 22.57
C LYS A 510 6.85 -23.02 23.64
N THR A 511 7.74 -22.18 24.15
CA THR A 511 7.42 -21.18 25.18
C THR A 511 6.38 -20.18 24.69
N LEU A 512 6.50 -19.67 23.45
CA LEU A 512 5.51 -18.78 22.82
C LEU A 512 4.14 -19.44 22.69
N VAL A 513 4.08 -20.63 22.12
CA VAL A 513 2.85 -21.40 21.93
C VAL A 513 2.14 -21.67 23.25
N LEU A 514 2.89 -22.08 24.28
CA LEU A 514 2.35 -22.32 25.62
C LEU A 514 1.87 -21.04 26.31
N ALA A 515 2.61 -19.95 26.18
CA ALA A 515 2.23 -18.66 26.77
C ALA A 515 0.94 -18.14 26.13
N LEU A 516 0.80 -18.20 24.81
CA LEU A 516 -0.38 -17.77 24.08
C LEU A 516 -1.60 -18.67 24.29
N GLY A 517 -1.38 -19.96 24.65
CA GLY A 517 -2.45 -20.93 24.93
C GLY A 517 -3.11 -21.51 23.68
N THR A 518 -2.60 -21.20 22.50
CA THR A 518 -3.11 -21.67 21.19
C THR A 518 -2.12 -22.62 20.53
N GLN A 519 -2.44 -23.16 19.36
CA GLN A 519 -1.62 -24.09 18.61
C GLN A 519 -1.15 -23.47 17.29
N LEU A 520 -0.36 -24.21 16.50
CA LEU A 520 0.22 -23.73 15.23
C LEU A 520 -0.62 -24.14 14.03
N LYS A 521 -0.61 -23.32 12.98
CA LYS A 521 -1.25 -23.58 11.69
C LYS A 521 -2.72 -24.07 11.83
N ASN A 522 -3.01 -25.25 11.29
CA ASN A 522 -4.37 -25.79 11.21
C ASN A 522 -4.99 -26.19 12.57
N ASP A 523 -4.15 -26.41 13.58
CA ASP A 523 -4.61 -26.70 14.94
C ASP A 523 -4.86 -25.40 15.75
N PHE A 524 -4.61 -24.24 15.14
CA PHE A 524 -4.83 -22.93 15.77
C PHE A 524 -6.30 -22.72 16.13
N SER A 525 -6.56 -22.19 17.30
CA SER A 525 -7.90 -21.81 17.76
C SER A 525 -7.84 -20.47 18.47
N LEU A 526 -8.51 -19.48 17.91
CA LEU A 526 -8.61 -18.14 18.48
C LEU A 526 -9.32 -18.14 19.85
N GLU A 527 -10.29 -19.03 20.03
CA GLU A 527 -11.04 -19.19 21.30
C GLU A 527 -10.15 -19.59 22.48
N LYS A 528 -8.98 -20.18 22.21
CA LYS A 528 -8.01 -20.61 23.24
C LYS A 528 -6.95 -19.54 23.51
N LEU A 529 -6.98 -18.44 22.78
CA LEU A 529 -6.01 -17.35 22.94
C LEU A 529 -6.16 -16.72 24.35
N ARG A 530 -5.05 -16.62 25.07
CA ARG A 530 -5.05 -16.11 26.45
C ARG A 530 -4.94 -14.59 26.53
N TYR A 531 -4.46 -13.94 25.51
CA TYR A 531 -4.24 -12.50 25.46
C TYR A 531 -4.69 -11.95 24.11
N HIS A 532 -5.70 -11.08 24.10
CA HIS A 532 -6.16 -10.47 22.86
C HIS A 532 -5.26 -9.35 22.35
N ARG A 533 -4.24 -8.95 23.11
CA ARG A 533 -3.18 -8.06 22.64
C ARG A 533 -1.83 -8.72 22.86
N ILE A 534 -1.11 -8.94 21.76
CA ILE A 534 0.26 -9.48 21.74
C ILE A 534 1.15 -8.34 21.28
N ILE A 535 1.99 -7.83 22.17
CA ILE A 535 2.75 -6.61 21.96
C ILE A 535 4.24 -6.98 21.83
N LEU A 536 4.82 -6.70 20.66
CA LEU A 536 6.24 -6.87 20.39
C LEU A 536 6.98 -5.67 20.96
N MET A 537 7.86 -5.88 21.90
CA MET A 537 8.64 -4.84 22.57
C MET A 537 10.13 -5.20 22.46
N THR A 538 10.76 -4.73 21.38
CA THR A 538 12.16 -4.97 21.03
C THR A 538 12.94 -3.68 21.11
N ASP A 539 14.26 -3.79 21.26
CA ASP A 539 15.17 -2.66 21.24
C ASP A 539 15.12 -1.88 19.91
N ALA A 540 15.52 -0.62 19.93
CA ALA A 540 15.54 0.26 18.75
C ALA A 540 16.82 0.11 17.91
N ASP A 541 17.54 -0.99 18.06
CA ASP A 541 18.75 -1.33 17.33
C ASP A 541 18.49 -2.34 16.20
N VAL A 542 19.55 -2.70 15.48
CA VAL A 542 19.50 -3.66 14.35
C VAL A 542 19.13 -5.08 14.80
N ASP A 543 19.52 -5.49 16.01
CA ASP A 543 19.19 -6.82 16.56
C ASP A 543 17.72 -6.88 16.97
N GLY A 544 17.18 -5.83 17.59
CA GLY A 544 15.77 -5.70 17.91
C GLY A 544 14.89 -5.66 16.66
N ALA A 545 15.33 -4.96 15.59
CA ALA A 545 14.65 -4.99 14.30
C ALA A 545 14.61 -6.40 13.70
N HIS A 546 15.71 -7.16 13.80
CA HIS A 546 15.77 -8.54 13.34
C HIS A 546 14.86 -9.48 14.16
N ILE A 547 14.86 -9.36 15.50
CA ILE A 547 13.98 -10.15 16.37
C ILE A 547 12.51 -9.86 16.05
N ARG A 548 12.13 -8.59 15.84
CA ARG A 548 10.80 -8.19 15.41
C ARG A 548 10.42 -8.83 14.08
N THR A 549 11.32 -8.82 13.08
CA THR A 549 11.09 -9.47 11.79
C THR A 549 10.89 -10.98 11.94
N LEU A 550 11.69 -11.66 12.77
CA LEU A 550 11.53 -13.09 13.07
C LEU A 550 10.18 -13.40 13.73
N LEU A 551 9.74 -12.56 14.67
CA LEU A 551 8.44 -12.71 15.34
C LEU A 551 7.29 -12.48 14.38
N LEU A 552 7.37 -11.47 13.53
CA LEU A 552 6.35 -11.21 12.50
C LEU A 552 6.29 -12.36 11.49
N THR A 553 7.45 -12.90 11.07
CA THR A 553 7.51 -14.10 10.22
C THR A 553 6.85 -15.30 10.91
N PHE A 554 7.08 -15.48 12.21
CA PHE A 554 6.46 -16.56 13.00
C PHE A 554 4.92 -16.39 13.03
N PHE A 555 4.40 -15.23 13.36
CA PHE A 555 2.96 -15.00 13.40
C PHE A 555 2.33 -15.13 12.01
N TYR A 556 2.93 -14.56 10.98
CA TYR A 556 2.44 -14.65 9.62
C TYR A 556 2.39 -16.10 9.10
N ARG A 557 3.45 -16.91 9.34
CA ARG A 557 3.54 -18.29 8.83
C ARG A 557 2.81 -19.33 9.66
N GLN A 558 2.69 -19.10 10.97
CA GLN A 558 2.19 -20.13 11.91
C GLN A 558 0.84 -19.79 12.54
N MET A 559 0.49 -18.50 12.62
CA MET A 559 -0.75 -17.99 13.27
C MET A 559 -1.31 -16.76 12.53
N PRO A 560 -1.55 -16.80 11.20
CA PRO A 560 -1.98 -15.62 10.42
C PRO A 560 -3.27 -15.00 10.97
N GLN A 561 -4.17 -15.82 11.53
CA GLN A 561 -5.43 -15.37 12.13
C GLN A 561 -5.23 -14.35 13.27
N LEU A 562 -4.06 -14.32 13.92
CA LEU A 562 -3.75 -13.30 14.93
C LEU A 562 -3.51 -11.92 14.31
N ILE A 563 -2.93 -11.87 13.11
CA ILE A 563 -2.72 -10.62 12.37
C ILE A 563 -4.05 -10.17 11.76
N GLU A 564 -4.77 -11.06 11.10
CA GLU A 564 -6.10 -10.80 10.50
C GLU A 564 -7.11 -10.32 11.56
N GLY A 565 -7.13 -10.96 12.74
CA GLY A 565 -7.95 -10.56 13.89
C GLY A 565 -7.46 -9.29 14.59
N GLY A 566 -6.28 -8.75 14.21
CA GLY A 566 -5.73 -7.54 14.79
C GLY A 566 -5.26 -7.66 16.23
N HIS A 567 -4.71 -8.81 16.59
CA HIS A 567 -4.20 -9.11 17.93
C HIS A 567 -2.72 -8.79 18.11
N VAL A 568 -1.96 -8.51 17.03
CA VAL A 568 -0.52 -8.26 17.07
C VAL A 568 -0.23 -6.76 16.99
N TYR A 569 0.61 -6.28 17.90
CA TYR A 569 1.01 -4.88 18.01
C TYR A 569 2.52 -4.76 18.17
N ILE A 570 3.07 -3.62 17.76
CA ILE A 570 4.46 -3.22 17.99
C ILE A 570 4.45 -2.04 18.95
N ALA A 571 5.17 -2.16 20.07
CA ALA A 571 5.36 -1.05 21.00
C ALA A 571 6.33 -0.02 20.37
N GLN A 572 6.02 1.25 20.60
CA GLN A 572 6.85 2.37 20.16
C GLN A 572 7.41 3.11 21.37
N PRO A 573 8.55 2.66 21.93
CA PRO A 573 9.21 3.39 23.01
C PRO A 573 9.73 4.75 22.50
N PRO A 574 9.95 5.73 23.40
CA PRO A 574 10.56 7.00 23.00
C PRO A 574 12.02 6.83 22.62
N LEU A 575 12.45 7.59 21.61
CA LEU A 575 13.86 7.61 21.19
C LEU A 575 14.73 8.51 22.08
N TYR A 576 14.13 9.56 22.70
CA TYR A 576 14.89 10.54 23.50
C TYR A 576 14.24 10.81 24.84
N GLY A 577 15.09 11.04 25.85
CA GLY A 577 14.72 11.62 27.13
C GLY A 577 15.46 12.95 27.32
N ILE A 578 14.72 14.04 27.53
CA ILE A 578 15.25 15.39 27.73
C ILE A 578 15.16 15.74 29.20
N PHE A 579 16.28 16.11 29.79
CA PHE A 579 16.35 16.52 31.18
C PHE A 579 15.92 17.98 31.35
N THR A 580 14.89 18.20 32.19
CA THR A 580 14.30 19.54 32.39
C THR A 580 14.93 20.34 33.52
N GLY A 581 15.93 19.76 34.22
CA GLY A 581 16.57 20.38 35.37
C GLY A 581 15.74 20.39 36.66
N GLY A 582 14.43 20.02 36.56
CA GLY A 582 13.57 19.84 37.72
C GLY A 582 13.74 18.47 38.37
N ARG A 583 13.37 18.32 39.64
CA ARG A 583 13.34 17.01 40.32
C ARG A 583 11.92 16.69 40.81
N ASP A 584 11.60 15.41 40.81
CA ASP A 584 10.36 14.91 41.35
C ASP A 584 10.38 14.82 42.90
N LYS A 585 9.29 14.32 43.49
CA LYS A 585 9.19 14.12 44.93
C LYS A 585 10.19 13.12 45.49
N ASN A 586 10.75 12.25 44.64
CA ASN A 586 11.73 11.22 44.99
C ASN A 586 13.18 11.69 44.73
N ASN A 587 13.38 12.97 44.40
CA ASN A 587 14.66 13.57 44.04
C ASN A 587 15.25 13.07 42.70
N VAL A 588 14.42 12.44 41.84
CA VAL A 588 14.79 11.98 40.47
C VAL A 588 14.61 13.16 39.53
N GLU A 589 15.57 13.31 38.60
CA GLU A 589 15.53 14.38 37.62
C GLU A 589 14.39 14.16 36.64
N LYS A 590 13.53 15.15 36.43
CA LYS A 590 12.41 15.08 35.51
C LYS A 590 12.88 15.06 34.08
N LYS A 591 12.29 14.16 33.30
CA LYS A 591 12.53 14.02 31.87
C LYS A 591 11.23 14.28 31.09
N ILE A 592 11.38 14.85 29.91
CA ILE A 592 10.36 14.84 28.85
C ILE A 592 10.77 13.76 27.88
N TYR A 593 9.84 12.89 27.50
CA TYR A 593 10.10 11.80 26.58
C TYR A 593 9.65 12.21 25.17
N ILE A 594 10.55 12.11 24.22
CA ILE A 594 10.34 12.43 22.80
C ILE A 594 10.37 11.13 22.00
N LYS A 595 9.36 10.93 21.19
CA LYS A 595 9.10 9.66 20.53
C LYS A 595 9.96 9.41 19.31
N ASP A 596 10.16 10.45 18.50
CA ASP A 596 10.82 10.37 17.19
C ASP A 596 11.61 11.66 16.88
N ASP A 597 12.32 11.65 15.77
CA ASP A 597 13.13 12.78 15.33
C ASP A 597 12.27 14.00 14.94
N ASP A 598 11.04 13.78 14.44
CA ASP A 598 10.11 14.87 14.09
C ASP A 598 9.59 15.60 15.34
N GLU A 599 9.28 14.86 16.40
CA GLU A 599 8.90 15.47 17.68
C GLU A 599 10.11 16.19 18.33
N MET A 600 11.33 15.65 18.14
CA MET A 600 12.57 16.32 18.58
C MET A 600 12.81 17.64 17.83
N ALA A 601 12.63 17.64 16.51
CA ALA A 601 12.78 18.85 15.71
C ALA A 601 11.77 19.93 16.14
N ARG A 602 10.50 19.56 16.35
CA ARG A 602 9.47 20.46 16.87
C ARG A 602 9.82 21.01 18.26
N TYR A 603 10.28 20.14 19.16
CA TYR A 603 10.68 20.55 20.50
C TYR A 603 11.88 21.51 20.49
N LEU A 604 12.87 21.25 19.63
CA LEU A 604 14.01 22.15 19.46
C LEU A 604 13.60 23.50 18.84
N LEU A 605 12.65 23.48 17.91
CA LEU A 605 12.10 24.70 17.31
C LEU A 605 11.38 25.55 18.36
N ASP A 606 10.54 24.93 19.20
CA ASP A 606 9.84 25.62 20.30
C ASP A 606 10.81 26.31 21.26
N ILE A 607 11.93 25.64 21.56
CA ILE A 607 12.99 26.20 22.42
C ILE A 607 13.76 27.29 21.68
N ALA A 608 14.07 27.10 20.41
CA ALA A 608 14.81 28.04 19.58
C ALA A 608 14.09 29.38 19.47
N LEU A 609 12.75 29.33 19.37
CA LEU A 609 11.89 30.52 19.25
C LEU A 609 11.77 31.33 20.55
N LYS A 610 12.03 30.71 21.71
CA LYS A 610 11.99 31.42 22.98
C LYS A 610 13.08 32.50 23.01
N ASP A 611 12.67 33.75 23.21
CA ASP A 611 13.52 34.92 23.23
C ASP A 611 14.27 35.18 21.91
N ALA A 612 13.81 34.60 20.79
CA ALA A 612 14.37 34.81 19.46
C ALA A 612 13.78 36.06 18.80
N ALA A 613 14.62 36.79 18.09
CA ALA A 613 14.25 37.96 17.32
C ALA A 613 15.07 38.07 16.04
N LEU A 614 14.41 38.20 14.90
CA LEU A 614 15.01 38.43 13.61
C LEU A 614 14.95 39.93 13.27
N TYR A 615 16.06 40.53 13.00
CA TYR A 615 16.20 41.89 12.49
C TYR A 615 16.59 41.82 11.02
N GLN A 616 15.75 42.39 10.16
CA GLN A 616 15.88 42.26 8.70
C GLN A 616 17.03 43.08 8.11
N SER A 617 17.39 44.17 8.79
CA SER A 617 18.44 45.11 8.37
C SER A 617 19.18 45.69 9.58
N GLU A 618 20.27 46.40 9.34
CA GLU A 618 20.97 47.15 10.37
C GLU A 618 20.13 48.31 10.91
N GLU A 619 19.30 48.92 10.07
CA GLU A 619 18.35 49.97 10.47
C GLU A 619 17.32 49.46 11.45
N ASP A 620 16.74 48.30 11.18
CA ASP A 620 15.76 47.63 12.05
C ASP A 620 16.39 47.25 13.39
N PHE A 621 17.62 46.76 13.37
CA PHE A 621 18.36 46.44 14.60
C PHE A 621 18.54 47.66 15.47
N ASN A 622 18.91 48.77 14.88
CA ASN A 622 19.09 50.03 15.61
C ASN A 622 17.76 50.65 16.08
N ALA A 623 16.68 50.44 15.33
CA ALA A 623 15.35 50.89 15.66
C ALA A 623 14.59 49.96 16.64
N GLY A 624 15.13 48.73 16.89
CA GLY A 624 14.50 47.72 17.73
C GLY A 624 13.26 47.04 17.06
N ILE A 625 13.12 47.12 15.74
CA ILE A 625 12.06 46.51 14.98
C ILE A 625 12.47 45.08 14.61
N SER A 626 11.73 44.09 15.09
CA SER A 626 12.08 42.69 14.89
C SER A 626 10.86 41.78 14.71
N ILE A 627 11.05 40.71 13.97
CA ILE A 627 10.08 39.62 13.80
C ILE A 627 10.30 38.62 14.94
N ARG A 628 9.22 38.23 15.65
CA ARG A 628 9.29 37.36 16.83
C ARG A 628 8.09 36.44 16.93
N GLY A 629 8.16 35.43 17.80
CA GLY A 629 7.05 34.54 18.19
C GLY A 629 6.44 33.81 17.00
N THR A 630 5.11 33.82 16.89
CA THR A 630 4.37 33.08 15.86
C THR A 630 4.67 33.51 14.43
N GLU A 631 5.09 34.76 14.22
CA GLU A 631 5.48 35.24 12.90
C GLU A 631 6.83 34.63 12.47
N LEU A 632 7.81 34.61 13.37
CA LEU A 632 9.11 33.95 13.12
C LEU A 632 8.93 32.42 12.98
N GLU A 633 8.07 31.80 13.79
CA GLU A 633 7.74 30.38 13.70
C GLU A 633 7.18 30.02 12.33
N LYS A 634 6.25 30.82 11.81
CA LYS A 634 5.67 30.60 10.49
C LYS A 634 6.73 30.69 9.37
N LEU A 635 7.61 31.70 9.44
CA LEU A 635 8.72 31.85 8.49
C LEU A 635 9.64 30.63 8.48
N ILE A 636 9.99 30.11 9.66
CA ILE A 636 10.84 28.91 9.78
C ILE A 636 10.11 27.68 9.26
N THR A 637 8.84 27.54 9.56
CA THR A 637 8.03 26.41 9.08
C THR A 637 7.90 26.42 7.55
N ASP A 638 7.62 27.57 6.95
CA ASP A 638 7.54 27.71 5.49
C ASP A 638 8.90 27.43 4.83
N PHE A 639 10.00 27.85 5.44
CA PHE A 639 11.37 27.58 4.97
C PHE A 639 11.70 26.08 5.03
N GLU A 640 11.45 25.41 6.17
CA GLU A 640 11.74 23.97 6.33
C GLU A 640 10.87 23.12 5.41
N HIS A 641 9.60 23.47 5.19
CA HIS A 641 8.74 22.82 4.20
C HIS A 641 9.28 22.98 2.78
N SER A 642 9.73 24.18 2.41
CA SER A 642 10.34 24.45 1.11
C SER A 642 11.62 23.62 0.92
N LYS A 643 12.48 23.57 1.94
CA LYS A 643 13.72 22.79 1.93
C LYS A 643 13.45 21.29 1.79
N ALA A 644 12.54 20.74 2.57
CA ALA A 644 12.14 19.34 2.48
C ALA A 644 11.55 18.99 1.09
N THR A 645 10.77 19.91 0.51
CA THR A 645 10.25 19.78 -0.85
C THR A 645 11.36 19.75 -1.89
N ILE A 646 12.34 20.65 -1.78
CA ILE A 646 13.53 20.68 -2.67
C ILE A 646 14.33 19.39 -2.53
N ASP A 647 14.61 18.93 -1.31
CA ASP A 647 15.41 17.72 -1.06
C ASP A 647 14.72 16.45 -1.62
N ARG A 648 13.40 16.41 -1.67
CA ARG A 648 12.63 15.34 -2.29
C ARG A 648 12.64 15.45 -3.83
N LEU A 649 12.38 16.63 -4.37
CA LEU A 649 12.22 16.84 -5.81
C LEU A 649 13.55 16.89 -6.58
N CYS A 650 14.69 17.07 -5.90
CA CYS A 650 16.00 17.17 -6.57
C CYS A 650 16.43 15.89 -7.32
N GLN A 651 15.71 14.79 -7.16
CA GLN A 651 15.89 13.57 -7.95
C GLN A 651 15.24 13.64 -9.34
N VAL A 652 14.26 14.53 -9.52
CA VAL A 652 13.44 14.66 -10.73
C VAL A 652 13.68 15.97 -11.45
N ILE A 653 13.83 17.05 -10.69
CA ILE A 653 14.09 18.42 -11.19
C ILE A 653 15.41 18.90 -10.62
N ASP A 654 16.22 19.56 -11.44
CA ASP A 654 17.54 20.06 -11.00
C ASP A 654 17.43 20.92 -9.74
N ARG A 655 18.31 20.67 -8.77
CA ARG A 655 18.30 21.34 -7.48
C ARG A 655 18.47 22.86 -7.60
N ALA A 656 19.30 23.32 -8.53
CA ALA A 656 19.53 24.77 -8.70
C ALA A 656 18.28 25.45 -9.27
N ALA A 657 17.54 24.78 -10.14
CA ALA A 657 16.27 25.28 -10.67
C ALA A 657 15.20 25.39 -9.56
N LEU A 658 15.10 24.38 -8.69
CA LEU A 658 14.20 24.40 -7.53
C LEU A 658 14.55 25.52 -6.54
N LEU A 659 15.84 25.73 -6.28
CA LEU A 659 16.34 26.83 -5.46
C LEU A 659 16.01 28.19 -6.08
N ALA A 660 16.16 28.35 -7.40
CA ALA A 660 15.80 29.58 -8.11
C ALA A 660 14.30 29.90 -7.99
N ILE A 661 13.45 28.87 -8.11
CA ILE A 661 11.99 29.02 -7.89
C ILE A 661 11.70 29.43 -6.44
N SER A 662 12.33 28.78 -5.47
CA SER A 662 12.17 29.13 -4.05
C SER A 662 12.76 30.49 -3.67
N SER A 663 13.64 31.06 -4.51
CA SER A 663 14.14 32.43 -4.40
C SER A 663 13.22 33.47 -5.06
N GLY A 664 12.16 33.03 -5.74
CA GLY A 664 11.12 33.89 -6.29
C GLY A 664 11.17 34.08 -7.80
N VAL A 665 11.78 33.16 -8.55
CA VAL A 665 11.59 33.07 -10.01
C VAL A 665 10.24 32.45 -10.29
N SER A 666 9.41 33.15 -11.04
CA SER A 666 8.10 32.68 -11.48
C SER A 666 8.22 32.00 -12.83
N VAL A 667 7.72 30.79 -12.95
CA VAL A 667 7.72 30.02 -14.21
C VAL A 667 6.33 30.05 -14.83
N ASN A 668 6.27 30.37 -16.15
CA ASN A 668 5.06 30.35 -16.94
C ASN A 668 5.30 29.64 -18.28
N LEU A 669 4.48 28.64 -18.57
CA LEU A 669 4.60 27.75 -19.74
C LEU A 669 3.39 27.85 -20.71
N ASP A 670 2.54 28.87 -20.58
CA ASP A 670 1.31 29.00 -21.38
C ASP A 670 1.58 29.16 -22.89
N ASP A 671 2.66 29.86 -23.24
CA ASP A 671 3.06 30.12 -24.62
C ASP A 671 4.59 30.14 -24.76
N GLU A 672 5.07 30.09 -26.03
CA GLU A 672 6.50 30.08 -26.36
C GLU A 672 7.27 31.25 -25.74
N GLN A 673 6.70 32.45 -25.82
CA GLN A 673 7.39 33.66 -25.35
C GLN A 673 7.58 33.65 -23.82
N LYS A 674 6.53 33.25 -23.10
CA LYS A 674 6.57 33.14 -21.63
C LYS A 674 7.49 32.00 -21.19
N ALA A 675 7.47 30.85 -21.86
CA ALA A 675 8.35 29.74 -21.55
C ALA A 675 9.83 30.11 -21.78
N ARG A 676 10.15 30.80 -22.87
CA ARG A 676 11.52 31.28 -23.14
C ARG A 676 11.97 32.32 -22.10
N GLN A 677 11.09 33.24 -21.71
CA GLN A 677 11.41 34.23 -20.67
C GLN A 677 11.68 33.54 -19.33
N SER A 678 10.81 32.59 -18.94
CA SER A 678 11.01 31.82 -17.70
C SER A 678 12.32 31.02 -17.69
N ALA A 679 12.73 30.46 -18.83
CA ALA A 679 14.02 29.78 -18.96
C ALA A 679 15.20 30.77 -18.75
N LEU A 680 15.12 31.96 -19.32
CA LEU A 680 16.16 33.01 -19.13
C LEU A 680 16.20 33.50 -17.67
N ASP A 681 15.04 33.67 -17.03
CA ASP A 681 14.95 34.12 -15.63
C ASP A 681 15.55 33.07 -14.69
N LEU A 682 15.30 31.76 -14.93
CA LEU A 682 15.91 30.67 -14.19
C LEU A 682 17.44 30.66 -14.36
N SER A 683 17.94 30.75 -15.59
CA SER A 683 19.39 30.78 -15.87
C SER A 683 20.04 31.95 -15.21
N GLY A 684 19.40 33.13 -15.21
CA GLY A 684 19.91 34.36 -14.58
C GLY A 684 20.03 34.23 -13.06
N GLU A 685 19.11 33.53 -12.40
CA GLU A 685 19.16 33.36 -10.93
C GLU A 685 20.15 32.28 -10.52
N MET A 686 20.21 31.16 -11.26
CA MET A 686 21.13 30.04 -10.94
C MET A 686 22.61 30.43 -11.02
N ARG A 687 22.97 31.30 -11.95
CA ARG A 687 24.34 31.84 -12.14
C ARG A 687 25.45 30.78 -12.24
N ASP A 688 25.06 29.55 -12.59
CA ASP A 688 25.99 28.43 -12.74
C ASP A 688 26.29 28.20 -14.23
N PRO A 689 27.55 28.32 -14.69
CA PRO A 689 27.89 28.12 -16.09
C PRO A 689 27.77 26.67 -16.56
N GLU A 690 27.69 25.70 -15.63
CA GLU A 690 27.48 24.27 -15.94
C GLU A 690 26.02 23.93 -16.15
N ILE A 691 25.10 24.86 -15.87
CA ILE A 691 23.65 24.66 -16.01
C ILE A 691 23.11 25.56 -17.13
N THR A 692 22.43 24.97 -18.08
CA THR A 692 21.74 25.67 -19.16
C THR A 692 20.24 25.36 -19.16
N THR A 693 19.42 26.35 -19.50
CA THR A 693 17.95 26.19 -19.58
C THR A 693 17.47 26.54 -20.96
N GLN A 694 16.57 25.73 -21.48
CA GLN A 694 15.96 25.95 -22.80
C GLN A 694 14.47 25.61 -22.77
N ALA A 695 13.64 26.50 -23.36
CA ALA A 695 12.23 26.22 -23.57
C ALA A 695 12.05 25.36 -24.83
N GLU A 696 11.37 24.23 -24.69
CA GLU A 696 11.11 23.26 -25.74
C GLU A 696 9.61 22.94 -25.83
N PHE A 697 9.12 22.63 -27.03
CA PHE A 697 7.75 22.21 -27.22
C PHE A 697 7.62 20.70 -27.26
N ASN A 698 6.93 20.12 -26.26
CA ASN A 698 6.64 18.71 -26.22
C ASN A 698 5.49 18.37 -27.18
N THR A 699 5.80 17.77 -28.31
CA THR A 699 4.81 17.41 -29.34
C THR A 699 3.87 16.28 -28.89
N ALA A 700 4.30 15.43 -27.97
CA ALA A 700 3.47 14.36 -27.45
C ALA A 700 2.40 14.87 -26.45
N LYS A 701 2.82 15.76 -25.53
CA LYS A 701 1.96 16.38 -24.50
C LYS A 701 1.29 17.68 -25.00
N GLN A 702 1.66 18.19 -26.20
CA GLN A 702 1.14 19.46 -26.76
C GLN A 702 1.31 20.67 -25.83
N CYS A 703 2.43 20.74 -25.11
CA CYS A 703 2.71 21.81 -24.14
C CYS A 703 4.16 22.28 -24.24
N TRP A 704 4.42 23.50 -23.74
CA TRP A 704 5.78 24.00 -23.54
C TRP A 704 6.32 23.47 -22.22
N HIS A 705 7.62 23.13 -22.16
CA HIS A 705 8.38 22.81 -20.95
C HIS A 705 9.75 23.48 -20.98
N ILE A 706 10.43 23.51 -19.83
CA ILE A 706 11.80 23.98 -19.73
C ILE A 706 12.71 22.77 -19.49
N CYS A 707 13.63 22.53 -20.42
CA CYS A 707 14.72 21.58 -20.24
C CYS A 707 15.85 22.27 -19.46
N VAL A 708 16.24 21.69 -18.33
CA VAL A 708 17.39 22.10 -17.51
C VAL A 708 18.49 21.08 -17.76
N SER A 709 19.58 21.50 -18.35
CA SER A 709 20.73 20.65 -18.69
C SER A 709 21.90 20.98 -17.77
N HIS A 710 22.31 20.03 -16.94
CA HIS A 710 23.38 20.17 -15.97
C HIS A 710 24.58 19.30 -16.39
N HIS A 711 25.74 19.92 -16.58
CA HIS A 711 27.00 19.27 -16.96
C HIS A 711 27.79 18.88 -15.72
N ILE A 712 27.81 17.60 -15.35
CA ILE A 712 28.49 17.09 -14.15
C ILE A 712 29.51 16.01 -14.58
N TYR A 713 30.79 16.23 -14.27
CA TYR A 713 31.88 15.28 -14.54
C TYR A 713 31.89 14.73 -15.99
N GLY A 714 31.61 15.61 -16.96
CA GLY A 714 31.61 15.26 -18.39
C GLY A 714 30.35 14.58 -18.91
N ASN A 715 29.35 14.36 -18.07
CA ASN A 715 28.01 13.91 -18.44
C ASN A 715 27.01 15.05 -18.37
N THR A 716 26.03 15.03 -19.27
CA THR A 716 24.92 15.99 -19.24
C THR A 716 23.67 15.28 -18.74
N HIS A 717 23.14 15.80 -17.64
CA HIS A 717 21.86 15.36 -17.09
C HIS A 717 20.77 16.35 -17.51
N HIS A 718 19.68 15.84 -18.05
CA HIS A 718 18.52 16.64 -18.43
C HIS A 718 17.38 16.42 -17.45
N THR A 719 16.83 17.50 -16.94
CA THR A 719 15.59 17.47 -16.15
C THR A 719 14.59 18.45 -16.74
N TYR A 720 13.31 18.26 -16.45
CA TYR A 720 12.25 19.02 -17.12
C TYR A 720 11.30 19.66 -16.10
N ILE A 721 11.00 20.94 -16.35
CA ILE A 721 9.94 21.66 -15.63
C ILE A 721 8.73 21.68 -16.56
N GLU A 722 7.70 20.90 -16.21
CA GLU A 722 6.48 20.69 -16.98
C GLU A 722 5.27 21.44 -16.38
N PRO A 723 4.19 21.66 -17.15
CA PRO A 723 2.98 22.33 -16.66
C PRO A 723 2.33 21.65 -15.45
N GLU A 724 2.47 20.31 -15.34
CA GLU A 724 1.96 19.51 -14.22
C GLU A 724 2.64 19.92 -12.91
N PHE A 725 3.96 20.15 -12.94
CA PHE A 725 4.69 20.66 -11.77
C PHE A 725 4.18 22.03 -11.33
N LEU A 726 3.89 22.95 -12.27
CA LEU A 726 3.39 24.30 -11.94
C LEU A 726 2.03 24.29 -11.27
N ARG A 727 1.23 23.22 -11.49
CA ARG A 727 -0.09 23.02 -10.87
C ARG A 727 0.00 22.22 -9.56
N SER A 728 1.16 21.70 -9.23
CA SER A 728 1.36 20.85 -8.05
C SER A 728 1.33 21.66 -6.74
N LYS A 729 1.01 20.97 -5.64
CA LYS A 729 1.15 21.51 -4.28
C LYS A 729 2.59 21.89 -3.96
N ASP A 730 3.54 21.18 -4.53
CA ASP A 730 4.98 21.39 -4.34
C ASP A 730 5.42 22.73 -4.89
N TYR A 731 5.01 23.05 -6.11
CA TYR A 731 5.28 24.39 -6.68
C TYR A 731 4.64 25.50 -5.86
N ALA A 732 3.41 25.28 -5.36
CA ALA A 732 2.74 26.24 -4.48
C ALA A 732 3.52 26.44 -3.16
N VAL A 733 4.06 25.38 -2.55
CA VAL A 733 4.93 25.48 -1.35
C VAL A 733 6.19 26.30 -1.64
N LEU A 734 6.88 26.03 -2.76
CA LEU A 734 8.09 26.77 -3.14
C LEU A 734 7.79 28.26 -3.40
N THR A 735 6.73 28.56 -4.13
CA THR A 735 6.36 29.96 -4.46
C THR A 735 5.80 30.70 -3.25
N GLN A 736 5.08 30.05 -2.35
CA GLN A 736 4.64 30.62 -1.08
C GLN A 736 5.84 30.98 -0.21
N ALA A 737 6.77 30.05 -0.01
CA ALA A 737 8.01 30.32 0.71
C ALA A 737 8.78 31.49 0.09
N ALA A 738 8.91 31.50 -1.25
CA ALA A 738 9.52 32.60 -1.99
C ALA A 738 8.85 33.95 -1.73
N SER A 739 7.53 33.99 -1.73
CA SER A 739 6.76 35.23 -1.53
C SER A 739 7.00 35.88 -0.16
N VAL A 740 7.34 35.06 0.83
CA VAL A 740 7.54 35.49 2.23
C VAL A 740 9.01 35.72 2.55
N LEU A 741 9.91 34.92 1.95
CA LEU A 741 11.35 34.97 2.26
C LEU A 741 12.12 35.91 1.35
N LYS A 742 11.60 36.26 0.17
CA LYS A 742 12.28 37.16 -0.79
C LYS A 742 12.40 38.56 -0.22
N GLY A 743 13.64 39.02 -0.11
CA GLY A 743 13.93 40.36 0.43
C GLY A 743 13.80 40.48 1.95
N LEU A 744 13.54 39.37 2.67
CA LEU A 744 13.43 39.34 4.12
C LEU A 744 14.77 39.67 4.81
N ILE A 745 15.88 39.24 4.24
CA ILE A 745 17.24 39.45 4.75
C ILE A 745 17.92 40.51 3.89
N GLN A 746 18.29 41.60 4.51
CA GLN A 746 18.99 42.73 3.92
C GLN A 746 20.41 42.89 4.53
N ASP A 747 21.16 43.79 4.01
CA ASP A 747 22.51 44.05 4.54
C ASP A 747 22.46 44.45 6.02
N GLY A 748 23.33 43.82 6.83
CA GLY A 748 23.37 44.01 8.27
C GLY A 748 22.30 43.30 9.09
N ALA A 749 21.50 42.41 8.45
CA ALA A 749 20.53 41.59 9.16
C ALA A 749 21.14 40.75 10.27
N ARG A 750 20.40 40.59 11.37
CA ARG A 750 20.86 39.85 12.54
C ARG A 750 19.78 38.96 13.12
N ILE A 751 20.19 37.81 13.62
CA ILE A 751 19.37 36.96 14.47
C ILE A 751 19.86 37.06 15.92
N VAL A 752 18.94 37.20 16.87
CA VAL A 752 19.23 37.35 18.30
C VAL A 752 18.42 36.30 19.07
N ARG A 753 19.03 35.73 20.10
CA ARG A 753 18.35 34.87 21.08
C ARG A 753 18.91 35.13 22.47
N GLY A 754 18.08 35.73 23.36
CA GLY A 754 18.56 36.19 24.66
C GLY A 754 19.69 37.23 24.48
N ASP A 755 20.87 36.98 25.10
CA ASP A 755 22.04 37.83 25.00
C ASP A 755 22.96 37.52 23.79
N ALA A 756 22.69 36.44 23.06
CA ALA A 756 23.49 36.01 21.91
C ALA A 756 22.96 36.59 20.59
N SER A 757 23.86 37.05 19.72
CA SER A 757 23.48 37.54 18.39
C SER A 757 24.45 37.08 17.31
N GLN A 758 23.95 36.92 16.08
CA GLN A 758 24.77 36.61 14.90
C GLN A 758 24.29 37.42 13.71
N SER A 759 25.23 37.97 12.95
CA SER A 759 24.97 38.54 11.63
C SER A 759 24.73 37.42 10.62
N ILE A 760 23.74 37.58 9.76
CA ILE A 760 23.28 36.57 8.80
C ILE A 760 23.24 37.16 7.40
N LYS A 761 23.47 36.28 6.39
CA LYS A 761 23.41 36.65 4.97
C LYS A 761 22.17 36.10 4.26
N ASN A 762 21.56 35.06 4.83
CA ASN A 762 20.34 34.43 4.33
C ASN A 762 19.53 33.86 5.49
N PHE A 763 18.29 33.55 5.24
CA PHE A 763 17.40 33.04 6.26
C PHE A 763 17.78 31.62 6.76
N GLY A 764 18.39 30.78 5.89
CA GLY A 764 18.90 29.46 6.28
C GLY A 764 19.97 29.52 7.37
N GLU A 765 20.88 30.54 7.31
CA GLU A 765 21.85 30.76 8.38
C GLU A 765 21.19 31.13 9.71
N ALA A 766 20.10 31.91 9.68
CA ALA A 766 19.34 32.25 10.88
C ALA A 766 18.72 31.00 11.53
N VAL A 767 18.07 30.18 10.73
CA VAL A 767 17.44 28.91 11.20
C VAL A 767 18.50 27.97 11.77
N HIS A 768 19.59 27.75 11.03
CA HIS A 768 20.66 26.85 11.48
C HIS A 768 21.27 27.33 12.81
N TRP A 769 21.55 28.64 12.95
CA TRP A 769 22.09 29.18 14.18
C TRP A 769 21.12 29.05 15.36
N LEU A 770 19.82 29.35 15.17
CA LEU A 770 18.82 29.23 16.21
C LEU A 770 18.70 27.78 16.71
N LEU A 771 18.65 26.82 15.81
CA LEU A 771 18.56 25.39 16.16
C LEU A 771 19.83 24.91 16.86
N ALA A 772 21.03 25.32 16.41
CA ALA A 772 22.29 24.97 17.05
C ALA A 772 22.38 25.55 18.48
N GLN A 773 21.90 26.80 18.69
CA GLN A 773 21.81 27.41 20.01
C GLN A 773 20.80 26.69 20.92
N ALA A 774 19.66 26.25 20.37
CA ALA A 774 18.70 25.50 21.12
C ALA A 774 19.24 24.11 21.52
N GLU A 775 19.89 23.42 20.61
CA GLU A 775 20.46 22.09 20.85
C GLU A 775 21.57 22.09 21.90
N SER A 776 22.45 23.12 21.86
CA SER A 776 23.54 23.26 22.83
C SER A 776 23.05 23.43 24.29
N GLY A 777 21.83 23.97 24.47
CA GLY A 777 21.17 24.16 25.78
C GLY A 777 20.39 22.95 26.29
N VAL A 778 20.23 21.91 25.49
CA VAL A 778 19.40 20.75 25.82
C VAL A 778 20.26 19.56 26.22
N ARG A 779 20.14 19.10 27.46
CA ARG A 779 20.72 17.83 27.90
C ARG A 779 19.78 16.70 27.52
N LYS A 780 20.18 15.89 26.51
CA LYS A 780 19.39 14.77 25.96
C LYS A 780 20.09 13.44 26.17
N GLN A 781 19.30 12.38 26.35
CA GLN A 781 19.71 10.99 26.33
C GLN A 781 18.98 10.32 25.19
N ARG A 782 19.72 9.68 24.27
CA ARG A 782 19.12 8.82 23.24
C ARG A 782 19.06 7.39 23.79
N TYR A 783 17.87 6.78 23.76
CA TYR A 783 17.68 5.38 24.16
C TYR A 783 17.95 4.48 22.96
N LYS A 784 18.94 3.61 23.06
CA LYS A 784 19.23 2.57 22.06
C LYS A 784 18.52 1.26 22.38
N GLY A 785 18.32 0.96 23.67
CA GLY A 785 17.67 -0.25 24.14
C GLY A 785 16.73 0.01 25.33
N LEU A 786 15.74 -0.84 25.46
CA LEU A 786 14.75 -0.83 26.55
C LEU A 786 15.39 -1.09 27.93
N GLY A 787 16.54 -1.79 27.94
CA GLY A 787 17.33 -2.05 29.15
C GLY A 787 17.96 -0.80 29.78
N GLU A 788 18.01 0.33 29.02
CA GLU A 788 18.47 1.61 29.51
C GLU A 788 17.42 2.36 30.35
N MET A 789 16.15 1.92 30.25
CA MET A 789 15.05 2.47 31.01
C MET A 789 14.86 1.74 32.32
N ASN A 790 14.64 2.51 33.40
CA ASN A 790 14.18 1.89 34.64
C ASN A 790 12.71 1.46 34.52
N SER A 791 12.21 0.73 35.53
CA SER A 791 10.88 0.12 35.47
C SER A 791 9.73 1.15 35.41
N GLU A 792 9.90 2.31 36.01
CA GLU A 792 8.92 3.41 36.05
C GLU A 792 8.89 4.13 34.70
N GLU A 793 10.07 4.45 34.15
CA GLU A 793 10.21 5.03 32.81
C GLU A 793 9.59 4.14 31.73
N LEU A 794 9.91 2.84 31.75
CA LEU A 794 9.40 1.87 30.80
C LEU A 794 7.87 1.73 30.88
N PHE A 795 7.32 1.75 32.09
CA PHE A 795 5.87 1.71 32.29
C PHE A 795 5.21 2.97 31.72
N GLU A 796 5.65 4.15 32.17
CA GLU A 796 5.03 5.43 31.80
C GLU A 796 5.07 5.70 30.29
N THR A 797 6.13 5.31 29.62
CA THR A 797 6.36 5.65 28.21
C THR A 797 5.83 4.61 27.25
N THR A 798 5.90 3.31 27.62
CA THR A 798 5.74 2.21 26.68
C THR A 798 4.64 1.21 27.05
N MET A 799 4.35 1.05 28.36
CA MET A 799 3.42 0.02 28.81
C MET A 799 2.08 0.57 29.31
N ASN A 800 2.03 1.77 29.80
CA ASN A 800 0.81 2.39 30.32
C ASN A 800 -0.22 2.63 29.20
N PRO A 801 -1.43 2.05 29.26
CA PRO A 801 -2.45 2.20 28.22
C PRO A 801 -2.85 3.63 27.90
N GLN A 802 -2.66 4.57 28.84
CA GLN A 802 -3.05 5.97 28.67
C GLN A 802 -2.01 6.81 27.92
N THR A 803 -0.73 6.42 27.97
CA THR A 803 0.38 7.24 27.44
C THR A 803 1.16 6.56 26.32
N ARG A 804 1.11 5.22 26.25
CA ARG A 804 1.84 4.43 25.26
C ARG A 804 1.33 4.63 23.83
N ARG A 805 2.22 4.40 22.87
CA ARG A 805 1.87 4.22 21.47
C ARG A 805 2.07 2.77 21.05
N LEU A 806 1.07 2.22 20.34
CA LEU A 806 1.12 0.89 19.74
C LEU A 806 0.81 0.99 18.26
N LEU A 807 1.66 0.40 17.43
CA LEU A 807 1.39 0.19 16.01
C LEU A 807 0.68 -1.15 15.86
N ARG A 808 -0.55 -1.17 15.35
CA ARG A 808 -1.27 -2.41 15.04
C ARG A 808 -0.74 -2.99 13.74
N VAL A 809 -0.35 -4.26 13.76
CA VAL A 809 0.08 -4.98 12.56
C VAL A 809 -1.16 -5.35 11.74
N ARG A 810 -1.14 -4.99 10.46
CA ARG A 810 -2.21 -5.30 9.49
C ARG A 810 -1.61 -6.07 8.31
N LEU A 811 -2.43 -6.91 7.70
CA LEU A 811 -2.10 -7.61 6.46
C LEU A 811 -2.97 -7.00 5.34
N GLU A 812 -2.40 -6.07 4.60
CA GLU A 812 -3.09 -5.39 3.51
C GLU A 812 -3.06 -6.21 2.22
N ASP A 813 -1.91 -6.83 1.94
CA ASP A 813 -1.68 -7.67 0.76
C ASP A 813 -0.90 -8.94 1.16
N ALA A 814 -1.60 -10.08 1.15
CA ALA A 814 -1.01 -11.35 1.53
C ALA A 814 0.05 -11.83 0.51
N SER A 815 -0.11 -11.52 -0.78
CA SER A 815 0.86 -11.91 -1.82
C SER A 815 2.17 -11.13 -1.66
N LYS A 816 2.06 -9.82 -1.48
CA LYS A 816 3.22 -8.95 -1.24
C LYS A 816 3.95 -9.32 0.05
N ALA A 817 3.20 -9.61 1.12
CA ALA A 817 3.78 -10.07 2.39
C ALA A 817 4.53 -11.40 2.22
N ASP A 818 3.96 -12.36 1.48
CA ASP A 818 4.61 -13.65 1.17
C ASP A 818 5.93 -13.44 0.44
N ASP A 819 5.94 -12.60 -0.59
CA ASP A 819 7.12 -12.29 -1.38
C ASP A 819 8.22 -11.61 -0.53
N ILE A 820 7.84 -10.64 0.33
CA ILE A 820 8.78 -9.94 1.23
C ILE A 820 9.37 -10.90 2.27
N PHE A 821 8.55 -11.72 2.94
CA PHE A 821 9.05 -12.69 3.92
C PHE A 821 9.94 -13.74 3.27
N SER A 822 9.58 -14.26 2.09
CA SER A 822 10.40 -15.21 1.34
C SER A 822 11.72 -14.60 0.91
N MET A 823 11.74 -13.35 0.47
CA MET A 823 12.96 -12.64 0.07
C MET A 823 13.87 -12.34 1.26
N LEU A 824 13.34 -11.75 2.35
CA LEU A 824 14.13 -11.33 3.50
C LEU A 824 14.59 -12.51 4.35
N MET A 825 13.76 -13.53 4.53
CA MET A 825 13.94 -14.60 5.50
C MET A 825 14.20 -15.97 4.85
N GLY A 826 14.05 -16.08 3.51
CA GLY A 826 14.28 -17.30 2.74
C GLY A 826 15.77 -17.67 2.58
N ASP A 827 16.06 -18.81 1.91
CA ASP A 827 17.41 -19.34 1.77
C ASP A 827 18.22 -18.62 0.68
N GLU A 828 17.58 -18.14 -0.38
CA GLU A 828 18.23 -17.46 -1.50
C GLU A 828 18.84 -16.12 -1.06
N VAL A 829 20.10 -15.92 -1.40
CA VAL A 829 20.88 -14.73 -0.98
C VAL A 829 20.76 -13.60 -2.01
N GLU A 830 20.79 -13.95 -3.30
CA GLU A 830 20.82 -12.95 -4.40
C GLU A 830 19.62 -11.99 -4.42
N PRO A 831 18.35 -12.44 -4.27
CA PRO A 831 17.21 -11.53 -4.22
C PRO A 831 17.29 -10.56 -3.04
N ARG A 832 17.78 -11.01 -1.90
CA ARG A 832 17.96 -10.16 -0.71
C ARG A 832 19.07 -9.14 -0.91
N ARG A 833 20.16 -9.53 -1.57
CA ARG A 833 21.25 -8.63 -1.93
C ARG A 833 20.80 -7.56 -2.89
N ALA A 834 20.10 -7.94 -3.97
CA ALA A 834 19.53 -7.00 -4.92
C ALA A 834 18.60 -5.99 -4.24
N PHE A 835 17.71 -6.45 -3.35
CA PHE A 835 16.84 -5.57 -2.58
C PHE A 835 17.61 -4.56 -1.72
N ILE A 836 18.70 -5.00 -1.05
CA ILE A 836 19.55 -4.09 -0.26
C ILE A 836 20.23 -3.05 -1.15
N GLU A 837 20.78 -3.47 -2.30
CA GLU A 837 21.45 -2.59 -3.25
C GLU A 837 20.48 -1.54 -3.84
N GLU A 838 19.29 -1.95 -4.24
CA GLU A 838 18.24 -1.07 -4.78
C GLU A 838 17.73 -0.04 -3.77
N ASN A 839 17.69 -0.41 -2.48
CA ASN A 839 17.13 0.43 -1.43
C ASN A 839 18.22 1.10 -0.55
N ALA A 840 19.50 0.96 -0.88
CA ALA A 840 20.61 1.45 -0.05
C ALA A 840 20.56 2.98 0.17
N LEU A 841 20.14 3.74 -0.85
CA LEU A 841 20.04 5.20 -0.76
C LEU A 841 18.88 5.69 0.11
N PHE A 842 17.87 4.85 0.34
CA PHE A 842 16.71 5.16 1.18
C PHE A 842 16.88 4.67 2.62
N ALA A 843 17.95 3.93 2.90
CA ALA A 843 18.22 3.41 4.24
C ALA A 843 18.56 4.56 5.20
N THR A 844 17.72 4.75 6.21
CA THR A 844 17.95 5.67 7.32
C THR A 844 18.24 4.89 8.59
N ASN A 845 18.90 5.51 9.57
CA ASN A 845 19.22 4.88 10.87
C ASN A 845 20.12 3.63 10.76
N ILE A 846 21.07 3.64 9.84
CA ILE A 846 22.11 2.63 9.81
C ILE A 846 23.06 2.89 10.96
N ASP A 847 23.13 1.97 11.93
CA ASP A 847 24.11 2.02 13.01
C ASP A 847 25.49 1.64 12.40
N ILE A 848 26.28 2.63 12.04
CA ILE A 848 27.66 2.46 11.57
C ILE A 848 28.60 2.75 12.74
#